data_d481eecf504be49b000d3fb31a775bd1
#
_entry.id   d481eecf504be49b000d3fb31a775bd1
#
_cell.length_a   1.000
_cell.length_b   1.000
_cell.length_c   1.000
_cell.angle_alpha   90.00
_cell.angle_beta   90.00
_cell.angle_gamma   90.00
#
_symmetry.space_group_name_H-M   'P 1'
#
loop_
_entity.id
_entity.type
_entity.pdbx_description
1 polymer ?
#
loop_
_entity_poly.entity_id
_entity_poly.type
_entity_poly.pdbx_seq_one_letter_code
_entity_poly.pdbx_strand_id
1 'polypeptide(L)'
;MEDSKEGTAVQVAQVPRLTSDKVFSALGTSAAGLSAQEAEARQQRYGKNVIQSGKKKSKVLVFLSNFTHMMAILLWVAGVIAFVAGMPELGVAVWLVNVINGCFSYWQESKADKATEALKKMLPSYVSVIRDGQEQKVLAEDLVPGDVLMLEEGDKVPADGRVVRSSDLQVDQSTLTGESNPVRKTADAVLEENLTNAEMPNLVFEGTSVSEGNGRVVVTQTGMATEFGKIASLTQNMEQKESPLQRQLDHLTKQITVFALCMGVTFFLLDVLFVHNGLAASFIFALGMVVAFIPEGLLPTVTLSLAMAVQRMSKRNALVKSLSSVEALGSTSVICTDKTGTLTQNEMTVNHLWTPACEYEVTGVGYAPKGEVRADGKAYAAADDEDLRLLLEGGALCSNARLLPPEEDGGRYTVLGDPTEACLLVSAQKAGLDPKEVERRMPRVRELPFESRRKRMSTIHQLEEPIDGATRVAFTKGAPNEVVRLSTKVRVNGEVVPMTDSLRSTIMNANDSYAADGLRVLAVAYRPIHRDEPGVPASMSQYTPDDIEKDLTFVGLEVMQDPPRPEVAAAVAECRRAGIRVIMITGDYGLTAVSIARKIGIVKGAHPKVFSGLELEKTSDEELRRALKGEVVFARMAPEQKLRVVENLQAMGEVVAVTGDGVNDSPALKKADIGVAMGITGTDVAKEAADMILTDDNFASIVHAVEEGRAVYANIRKFMLYILNSNVPEAVPSAVYLLSGGAVPLPLTTMQILTIDLGTDMLPALGLGSEPPEKDVMGRPPRDPHEHLLNKEVMRKAFMWYGILGAAASLAAFVFAQVQAGWHMGAVMFGVGKDLDPTYVRATTMALAAIVFTQIGEVMNCRTELASVFSVGLFSNRQVNKGILFEVALIVFLTVFPPFQGVFHTCPLGLADYGFLVLLPPVVLALEEGRKAIVRRHLGIDRDGVRIEQENVER
;
A
#
# COMPACT_ATOMS: atom_id res chain seq x y z
N MET A 1 -15.50 31.38 32.88
CA MET A 1 -15.13 30.23 32.06
C MET A 1 -14.03 29.33 32.70
N GLU A 2 -13.36 29.76 33.74
CA GLU A 2 -12.37 28.96 34.50
C GLU A 2 -13.02 28.02 35.53
N ASP A 3 -14.12 28.43 36.19
CA ASP A 3 -14.79 27.62 37.23
C ASP A 3 -15.42 26.31 36.73
N SER A 4 -15.72 26.18 35.41
CA SER A 4 -16.30 24.94 34.82
C SER A 4 -15.24 23.88 34.48
N LYS A 5 -13.94 24.28 34.36
CA LYS A 5 -12.84 23.35 34.09
C LYS A 5 -12.33 22.65 35.35
N GLU A 6 -12.34 23.34 36.49
CA GLU A 6 -11.93 22.74 37.78
C GLU A 6 -12.93 21.68 38.26
N GLY A 7 -14.24 21.91 38.13
CA GLY A 7 -15.26 20.95 38.55
C GLY A 7 -15.21 19.61 37.75
N THR A 8 -14.85 19.63 36.46
CA THR A 8 -14.75 18.42 35.62
C THR A 8 -13.45 17.67 35.89
N ALA A 9 -12.33 18.37 36.14
CA ALA A 9 -11.04 17.75 36.46
C ALA A 9 -11.06 16.98 37.78
N VAL A 10 -11.72 17.53 38.81
CA VAL A 10 -11.87 16.88 40.12
C VAL A 10 -12.72 15.61 40.03
N GLN A 11 -13.79 15.60 39.17
CA GLN A 11 -14.64 14.43 38.96
C GLN A 11 -13.86 13.30 38.25
N VAL A 12 -13.06 13.57 37.22
CA VAL A 12 -12.29 12.56 36.45
C VAL A 12 -11.24 11.88 37.38
N ALA A 13 -10.54 12.60 38.23
CA ALA A 13 -9.56 12.03 39.16
C ALA A 13 -10.17 11.05 40.19
N GLN A 14 -11.47 11.13 40.45
CA GLN A 14 -12.18 10.23 41.37
C GLN A 14 -12.76 8.99 40.66
N VAL A 15 -12.89 9.00 39.36
CA VAL A 15 -13.53 7.93 38.58
C VAL A 15 -12.93 6.53 38.83
N PRO A 16 -11.61 6.33 38.98
CA PRO A 16 -11.05 5.02 39.29
C PRO A 16 -11.51 4.42 40.62
N ARG A 17 -11.89 5.28 41.55
CA ARG A 17 -12.31 4.89 42.92
C ARG A 17 -13.81 4.57 43.01
N LEU A 18 -14.56 4.79 41.97
CA LEU A 18 -16.00 4.54 41.89
C LEU A 18 -16.28 3.11 41.45
N THR A 19 -17.39 2.56 42.04
CA THR A 19 -17.97 1.31 41.49
C THR A 19 -18.58 1.57 40.11
N SER A 20 -18.67 0.53 39.26
CA SER A 20 -19.15 0.65 37.87
C SER A 20 -20.47 1.41 37.75
N ASP A 21 -21.46 1.16 38.63
CA ASP A 21 -22.75 1.87 38.62
C ASP A 21 -22.61 3.36 38.91
N LYS A 22 -21.71 3.76 39.81
CA LYS A 22 -21.44 5.17 40.12
C LYS A 22 -20.66 5.89 39.02
N VAL A 23 -19.86 5.16 38.22
CA VAL A 23 -19.13 5.73 37.06
C VAL A 23 -20.10 6.28 36.02
N PHE A 24 -21.18 5.54 35.71
CA PHE A 24 -22.16 6.01 34.75
C PHE A 24 -22.82 7.32 35.22
N SER A 25 -23.25 7.40 36.46
CA SER A 25 -23.85 8.62 37.00
C SER A 25 -22.87 9.78 37.11
N ALA A 26 -21.60 9.54 37.47
CA ALA A 26 -20.58 10.57 37.58
C ALA A 26 -20.22 11.19 36.21
N LEU A 27 -20.28 10.40 35.14
CA LEU A 27 -20.02 10.86 33.76
C LEU A 27 -21.30 11.25 33.00
N GLY A 28 -22.45 11.25 33.67
CA GLY A 28 -23.74 11.64 33.10
C GLY A 28 -24.16 10.75 31.91
N THR A 29 -23.95 9.44 32.03
CA THR A 29 -24.31 8.43 31.03
C THR A 29 -25.00 7.23 31.68
N SER A 30 -25.27 6.19 30.93
CA SER A 30 -25.87 4.95 31.41
C SER A 30 -25.28 3.72 30.75
N ALA A 31 -25.66 2.52 31.19
CA ALA A 31 -25.25 1.28 30.54
C ALA A 31 -25.79 1.15 29.10
N ALA A 32 -26.85 1.90 28.76
CA ALA A 32 -27.40 2.02 27.40
C ALA A 32 -26.66 3.09 26.55
N GLY A 33 -25.61 3.73 27.09
CA GLY A 33 -24.85 4.78 26.43
C GLY A 33 -25.54 6.15 26.45
N LEU A 34 -24.99 7.07 25.67
CA LEU A 34 -25.54 8.41 25.44
C LEU A 34 -26.63 8.33 24.35
N SER A 35 -27.58 9.30 24.37
CA SER A 35 -28.43 9.51 23.19
C SER A 35 -27.63 10.23 22.08
N ALA A 36 -28.08 10.07 20.83
CA ALA A 36 -27.47 10.74 19.69
C ALA A 36 -27.41 12.27 19.87
N GLN A 37 -28.47 12.87 20.40
CA GLN A 37 -28.54 14.31 20.68
C GLN A 37 -27.55 14.76 21.75
N GLU A 38 -27.40 13.98 22.81
CA GLU A 38 -26.47 14.31 23.91
C GLU A 38 -25.01 14.14 23.41
N ALA A 39 -24.72 13.13 22.59
CA ALA A 39 -23.40 12.94 21.98
C ALA A 39 -23.01 14.14 21.10
N GLU A 40 -23.95 14.64 20.27
CA GLU A 40 -23.74 15.83 19.44
C GLU A 40 -23.53 17.10 20.28
N ALA A 41 -24.31 17.30 21.34
CA ALA A 41 -24.14 18.42 22.26
C ALA A 41 -22.80 18.38 22.98
N ARG A 42 -22.33 17.19 23.37
CA ARG A 42 -21.01 17.00 23.97
C ARG A 42 -19.89 17.23 22.96
N GLN A 43 -20.05 16.81 21.71
CA GLN A 43 -19.08 17.08 20.66
C GLN A 43 -18.90 18.58 20.39
N GLN A 44 -19.99 19.36 20.43
CA GLN A 44 -19.91 20.83 20.34
C GLN A 44 -19.17 21.44 21.54
N ARG A 45 -19.29 20.85 22.74
CA ARG A 45 -18.67 21.33 23.98
C ARG A 45 -17.19 20.93 24.12
N TYR A 46 -16.85 19.66 23.84
CA TYR A 46 -15.50 19.10 24.05
C TYR A 46 -14.66 19.10 22.78
N GLY A 47 -15.27 19.29 21.59
CA GLY A 47 -14.61 19.19 20.30
C GLY A 47 -14.47 17.73 19.84
N LYS A 48 -13.78 17.55 18.71
CA LYS A 48 -13.50 16.22 18.17
C LYS A 48 -12.35 15.53 18.94
N ASN A 49 -12.40 14.22 19.03
CA ASN A 49 -11.34 13.39 19.59
C ASN A 49 -10.17 13.28 18.61
N VAL A 50 -9.33 14.31 18.57
CA VAL A 50 -8.19 14.41 17.66
C VAL A 50 -6.99 14.99 18.41
N ILE A 51 -5.85 14.30 18.33
CA ILE A 51 -4.57 14.82 18.79
C ILE A 51 -4.07 15.83 17.76
N GLN A 52 -3.99 17.10 18.15
CA GLN A 52 -3.47 18.14 17.28
C GLN A 52 -1.96 17.90 17.05
N SER A 53 -1.61 17.53 15.83
CA SER A 53 -0.21 17.59 15.38
C SER A 53 0.26 19.04 15.45
N GLY A 54 1.54 19.25 15.83
CA GLY A 54 2.15 20.55 16.14
C GLY A 54 1.77 21.69 15.21
N LYS A 55 1.96 22.93 15.64
CA LYS A 55 1.55 24.13 14.89
C LYS A 55 2.05 24.05 13.45
N LYS A 56 1.14 23.94 12.50
CA LYS A 56 1.46 24.07 11.06
C LYS A 56 2.23 25.38 10.89
N LYS A 57 3.39 25.35 10.23
CA LYS A 57 4.12 26.56 9.85
C LYS A 57 3.16 27.52 9.16
N SER A 58 3.21 28.80 9.51
CA SER A 58 2.36 29.78 8.87
C SER A 58 2.57 29.72 7.36
N LYS A 59 1.48 29.69 6.57
CA LYS A 59 1.56 29.68 5.10
C LYS A 59 2.40 30.86 4.55
N VAL A 60 2.41 31.98 5.27
CA VAL A 60 3.24 33.15 4.93
C VAL A 60 4.73 32.84 5.15
N LEU A 61 5.09 32.16 6.26
CA LEU A 61 6.49 31.77 6.50
C LEU A 61 6.98 30.76 5.45
N VAL A 62 6.14 29.78 5.08
CA VAL A 62 6.45 28.82 4.01
C VAL A 62 6.58 29.53 2.66
N PHE A 63 5.72 30.49 2.36
CA PHE A 63 5.87 31.32 1.16
C PHE A 63 7.18 32.09 1.16
N LEU A 64 7.51 32.78 2.25
CA LEU A 64 8.74 33.56 2.38
C LEU A 64 10.01 32.72 2.37
N SER A 65 9.98 31.47 2.84
CA SER A 65 11.14 30.58 2.81
C SER A 65 11.60 30.25 1.39
N ASN A 66 10.70 30.28 0.40
CA ASN A 66 11.01 30.10 -1.02
C ASN A 66 11.80 31.29 -1.62
N PHE A 67 11.98 32.38 -0.89
CA PHE A 67 12.79 33.54 -1.31
C PHE A 67 14.08 33.70 -0.51
N THR A 68 14.35 32.81 0.43
CA THR A 68 15.50 32.89 1.35
C THR A 68 16.43 31.69 1.29
N HIS A 69 16.18 30.71 0.41
CA HIS A 69 17.12 29.63 0.14
C HIS A 69 18.38 30.17 -0.59
N MET A 70 19.45 29.39 -0.57
CA MET A 70 20.77 29.82 -1.04
C MET A 70 20.75 30.40 -2.47
N MET A 71 19.99 29.79 -3.39
CA MET A 71 19.88 30.26 -4.76
C MET A 71 19.10 31.58 -4.88
N ALA A 72 17.99 31.70 -4.16
CA ALA A 72 17.25 32.95 -4.11
C ALA A 72 18.12 34.11 -3.62
N ILE A 73 18.94 33.87 -2.59
CA ILE A 73 19.91 34.88 -2.08
C ILE A 73 20.94 35.22 -3.14
N LEU A 74 21.48 34.28 -3.89
CA LEU A 74 22.41 34.53 -4.97
C LEU A 74 21.78 35.41 -6.07
N LEU A 75 20.52 35.16 -6.45
CA LEU A 75 19.78 35.98 -7.41
C LEU A 75 19.49 37.39 -6.87
N TRP A 76 19.17 37.54 -5.58
CA TRP A 76 19.04 38.83 -4.93
C TRP A 76 20.34 39.62 -4.99
N VAL A 77 21.48 39.00 -4.68
CA VAL A 77 22.83 39.61 -4.75
C VAL A 77 23.20 39.94 -6.17
N ALA A 78 22.92 39.05 -7.13
CA ALA A 78 23.16 39.31 -8.55
C ALA A 78 22.42 40.54 -9.07
N GLY A 79 21.15 40.72 -8.71
CA GLY A 79 20.39 41.90 -9.06
C GLY A 79 21.00 43.17 -8.48
N VAL A 80 21.46 43.16 -7.22
CA VAL A 80 22.19 44.31 -6.63
C VAL A 80 23.47 44.63 -7.41
N ILE A 81 24.27 43.61 -7.75
CA ILE A 81 25.49 43.78 -8.54
C ILE A 81 25.18 44.35 -9.92
N ALA A 82 24.12 43.89 -10.58
CA ALA A 82 23.68 44.42 -11.87
C ALA A 82 23.31 45.93 -11.77
N PHE A 83 22.62 46.35 -10.70
CA PHE A 83 22.33 47.78 -10.45
C PHE A 83 23.61 48.60 -10.26
N VAL A 84 24.55 48.08 -9.46
CA VAL A 84 25.84 48.79 -9.22
C VAL A 84 26.68 48.88 -10.49
N ALA A 85 26.58 47.83 -11.36
CA ALA A 85 27.27 47.80 -12.63
C ALA A 85 26.64 48.68 -13.72
N GLY A 86 25.58 49.45 -13.40
CA GLY A 86 24.90 50.32 -14.34
C GLY A 86 23.94 49.63 -15.32
N MET A 87 23.50 48.42 -15.00
CA MET A 87 22.55 47.59 -15.77
C MET A 87 21.22 47.41 -15.02
N PRO A 88 20.44 48.46 -14.76
CA PRO A 88 19.25 48.35 -13.89
C PRO A 88 18.16 47.45 -14.47
N GLU A 89 18.02 47.41 -15.80
CA GLU A 89 17.04 46.53 -16.48
C GLU A 89 17.31 45.03 -16.20
N LEU A 90 18.56 44.62 -16.25
CA LEU A 90 19.00 43.29 -15.94
C LEU A 90 18.78 42.97 -14.44
N GLY A 91 19.08 43.93 -13.54
CA GLY A 91 18.85 43.79 -12.12
C GLY A 91 17.38 43.52 -11.77
N VAL A 92 16.47 44.33 -12.37
CA VAL A 92 15.02 44.14 -12.22
C VAL A 92 14.58 42.80 -12.79
N ALA A 93 15.11 42.40 -13.94
CA ALA A 93 14.76 41.15 -14.60
C ALA A 93 15.17 39.92 -13.75
N VAL A 94 16.40 39.88 -13.20
CA VAL A 94 16.88 38.80 -12.30
C VAL A 94 16.02 38.71 -11.03
N TRP A 95 15.63 39.83 -10.45
CA TRP A 95 14.73 39.87 -9.31
C TRP A 95 13.32 39.37 -9.66
N LEU A 96 12.79 39.73 -10.83
CA LEU A 96 11.49 39.23 -11.30
C LEU A 96 11.50 37.73 -11.50
N VAL A 97 12.57 37.18 -12.09
CA VAL A 97 12.79 35.75 -12.23
C VAL A 97 12.80 35.07 -10.87
N ASN A 98 13.52 35.62 -9.88
CA ASN A 98 13.53 35.09 -8.52
C ASN A 98 12.11 35.08 -7.88
N VAL A 99 11.33 36.11 -8.11
CA VAL A 99 9.93 36.20 -7.64
C VAL A 99 9.06 35.13 -8.31
N ILE A 100 9.18 34.96 -9.62
CA ILE A 100 8.42 33.96 -10.38
C ILE A 100 8.77 32.55 -9.87
N ASN A 101 10.07 32.27 -9.71
CA ASN A 101 10.55 30.98 -9.19
C ASN A 101 10.02 30.69 -7.78
N GLY A 102 10.12 31.66 -6.86
CA GLY A 102 9.59 31.49 -5.49
C GLY A 102 8.08 31.25 -5.45
N CYS A 103 7.32 31.93 -6.31
CA CYS A 103 5.87 31.70 -6.45
C CYS A 103 5.57 30.31 -7.02
N PHE A 104 6.35 29.84 -8.00
CA PHE A 104 6.16 28.53 -8.62
C PHE A 104 6.53 27.40 -7.64
N SER A 105 7.65 27.53 -6.93
CA SER A 105 8.07 26.57 -5.90
C SER A 105 7.01 26.44 -4.79
N TYR A 106 6.47 27.57 -4.30
CA TYR A 106 5.36 27.57 -3.36
C TYR A 106 4.11 26.88 -3.91
N TRP A 107 3.77 27.08 -5.18
CA TRP A 107 2.63 26.42 -5.81
C TRP A 107 2.82 24.92 -5.87
N GLN A 108 4.03 24.44 -6.25
CA GLN A 108 4.37 23.01 -6.28
C GLN A 108 4.32 22.39 -4.87
N GLU A 109 4.94 23.02 -3.87
CA GLU A 109 4.94 22.59 -2.48
C GLU A 109 3.51 22.51 -1.93
N SER A 110 2.72 23.57 -2.14
CA SER A 110 1.31 23.59 -1.72
C SER A 110 0.46 22.51 -2.38
N LYS A 111 0.76 22.13 -3.62
CA LYS A 111 0.06 21.04 -4.33
C LYS A 111 0.47 19.66 -3.78
N ALA A 112 1.74 19.47 -3.46
CA ALA A 112 2.25 18.25 -2.82
C ALA A 112 1.66 18.07 -1.41
N ASP A 113 1.63 19.16 -0.61
CA ASP A 113 1.05 19.14 0.74
C ASP A 113 -0.44 18.80 0.73
N LYS A 114 -1.22 19.38 -0.19
CA LYS A 114 -2.65 19.07 -0.34
C LYS A 114 -2.87 17.61 -0.72
N ALA A 115 -2.03 17.03 -1.57
CA ALA A 115 -2.09 15.63 -1.94
C ALA A 115 -1.81 14.74 -0.73
N THR A 116 -0.79 15.06 0.07
CA THR A 116 -0.44 14.35 1.31
C THR A 116 -1.54 14.49 2.38
N GLU A 117 -2.14 15.67 2.53
CA GLU A 117 -3.25 15.89 3.48
C GLU A 117 -4.51 15.10 3.08
N ALA A 118 -4.80 14.99 1.78
CA ALA A 118 -5.90 14.18 1.28
C ALA A 118 -5.73 12.69 1.63
N LEU A 119 -4.48 12.18 1.62
CA LEU A 119 -4.18 10.79 2.00
C LEU A 119 -4.49 10.52 3.48
N LYS A 120 -4.12 11.42 4.38
CA LYS A 120 -4.41 11.27 5.81
C LYS A 120 -5.92 11.17 6.11
N LYS A 121 -6.76 11.79 5.27
CA LYS A 121 -8.23 11.74 5.41
C LYS A 121 -8.86 10.46 4.85
N MET A 122 -8.11 9.63 4.15
CA MET A 122 -8.59 8.36 3.57
C MET A 122 -8.55 7.19 4.56
N LEU A 123 -8.09 7.40 5.80
CA LEU A 123 -7.98 6.41 6.87
C LEU A 123 -8.92 6.76 8.04
N PRO A 124 -10.24 6.62 7.91
CA PRO A 124 -11.12 6.78 9.04
C PRO A 124 -10.97 5.58 9.99
N SER A 125 -10.72 5.85 11.27
CA SER A 125 -10.78 4.84 12.33
C SER A 125 -12.20 4.77 12.86
N TYR A 126 -12.82 3.58 12.83
CA TYR A 126 -14.15 3.33 13.38
C TYR A 126 -14.04 2.56 14.69
N VAL A 127 -14.92 2.85 15.62
CA VAL A 127 -14.98 2.20 16.93
C VAL A 127 -16.42 1.79 17.26
N SER A 128 -16.58 0.66 17.96
CA SER A 128 -17.88 0.20 18.43
C SER A 128 -18.28 0.89 19.72
N VAL A 129 -19.44 1.53 19.73
CA VAL A 129 -20.00 2.22 20.90
C VAL A 129 -21.44 1.78 21.14
N ILE A 130 -21.89 1.88 22.39
CA ILE A 130 -23.30 1.75 22.74
C ILE A 130 -23.88 3.15 22.82
N ARG A 131 -24.84 3.49 21.96
CA ARG A 131 -25.64 4.71 22.00
C ARG A 131 -27.12 4.34 21.82
N ASP A 132 -28.03 5.03 22.50
CA ASP A 132 -29.46 4.75 22.49
C ASP A 132 -29.83 3.28 22.77
N GLY A 133 -28.99 2.57 23.54
CA GLY A 133 -29.16 1.15 23.87
C GLY A 133 -28.77 0.17 22.76
N GLN A 134 -28.25 0.65 21.65
CA GLN A 134 -27.80 -0.17 20.51
C GLN A 134 -26.30 -0.02 20.28
N GLU A 135 -25.66 -1.12 19.91
CA GLU A 135 -24.28 -1.12 19.43
C GLU A 135 -24.22 -0.55 18.02
N GLN A 136 -23.32 0.42 17.80
CA GLN A 136 -23.12 1.05 16.50
C GLN A 136 -21.66 1.44 16.29
N LYS A 137 -21.22 1.45 15.04
CA LYS A 137 -19.88 1.92 14.67
C LYS A 137 -19.91 3.43 14.41
N VAL A 138 -19.06 4.17 15.12
CA VAL A 138 -18.86 5.61 14.93
C VAL A 138 -17.42 5.91 14.58
N LEU A 139 -17.15 7.08 13.98
CA LEU A 139 -15.78 7.51 13.77
C LEU A 139 -15.09 7.77 15.13
N ALA A 140 -13.86 7.30 15.31
CA ALA A 140 -13.10 7.53 16.54
C ALA A 140 -12.94 9.02 16.86
N GLU A 141 -12.90 9.89 15.84
CA GLU A 141 -12.86 11.36 16.01
C GLU A 141 -14.15 11.95 16.56
N ASP A 142 -15.27 11.24 16.49
CA ASP A 142 -16.60 11.68 16.96
C ASP A 142 -16.93 11.16 18.38
N LEU A 143 -15.95 10.53 19.06
CA LEU A 143 -16.10 10.11 20.45
C LEU A 143 -16.14 11.32 21.39
N VAL A 144 -16.97 11.19 22.42
CA VAL A 144 -17.12 12.20 23.46
C VAL A 144 -17.03 11.59 24.86
N PRO A 145 -16.61 12.34 25.88
CA PRO A 145 -16.68 11.86 27.26
C PRO A 145 -18.09 11.40 27.63
N GLY A 146 -18.20 10.19 28.20
CA GLY A 146 -19.46 9.54 28.53
C GLY A 146 -19.95 8.50 27.52
N ASP A 147 -19.34 8.37 26.33
CA ASP A 147 -19.59 7.25 25.42
C ASP A 147 -19.21 5.92 26.09
N VAL A 148 -19.94 4.85 25.75
CA VAL A 148 -19.64 3.49 26.21
C VAL A 148 -19.02 2.72 25.06
N LEU A 149 -17.70 2.49 25.14
CA LEU A 149 -16.94 1.71 24.15
C LEU A 149 -17.09 0.22 24.39
N MET A 150 -17.14 -0.54 23.30
CA MET A 150 -16.89 -1.97 23.27
C MET A 150 -15.47 -2.18 22.78
N LEU A 151 -14.66 -2.89 23.56
CA LEU A 151 -13.29 -3.23 23.20
C LEU A 151 -13.16 -4.75 23.09
N GLU A 152 -12.53 -5.20 22.01
CA GLU A 152 -12.24 -6.61 21.70
C GLU A 152 -10.74 -6.78 21.43
N GLU A 153 -10.29 -8.03 21.45
CA GLU A 153 -8.91 -8.39 21.13
C GLU A 153 -8.48 -7.81 19.77
N GLY A 154 -7.35 -7.11 19.75
CA GLY A 154 -6.80 -6.44 18.57
C GLY A 154 -7.32 -5.01 18.33
N ASP A 155 -8.26 -4.52 19.15
CA ASP A 155 -8.70 -3.13 19.07
C ASP A 155 -7.66 -2.17 19.66
N LYS A 156 -7.59 -1.00 19.04
CA LYS A 156 -6.88 0.14 19.63
C LYS A 156 -7.83 0.92 20.53
N VAL A 157 -7.35 1.31 21.69
CA VAL A 157 -8.11 2.17 22.61
C VAL A 157 -8.08 3.60 22.06
N PRO A 158 -9.26 4.15 21.66
CA PRO A 158 -9.33 5.41 20.93
C PRO A 158 -9.40 6.66 21.80
N ALA A 159 -9.57 6.48 23.10
CA ALA A 159 -9.71 7.58 24.08
C ALA A 159 -9.43 7.04 25.51
N ASP A 160 -9.09 7.90 26.45
CA ASP A 160 -8.96 7.46 27.86
C ASP A 160 -10.32 7.08 28.45
N GLY A 161 -10.35 5.97 29.17
CA GLY A 161 -11.62 5.44 29.67
C GLY A 161 -11.51 4.61 30.94
N ARG A 162 -12.66 4.41 31.59
CA ARG A 162 -12.85 3.60 32.81
C ARG A 162 -13.53 2.28 32.46
N VAL A 163 -12.87 1.17 32.72
CA VAL A 163 -13.40 -0.18 32.50
C VAL A 163 -14.57 -0.44 33.45
N VAL A 164 -15.76 -0.69 32.93
CA VAL A 164 -16.99 -0.99 33.70
C VAL A 164 -17.38 -2.46 33.62
N ARG A 165 -16.86 -3.19 32.61
CA ARG A 165 -16.97 -4.64 32.47
C ARG A 165 -15.70 -5.17 31.85
N SER A 166 -15.17 -6.29 32.35
CA SER A 166 -13.99 -6.96 31.86
C SER A 166 -14.24 -8.47 31.81
N SER A 167 -13.86 -9.09 30.70
CA SER A 167 -13.80 -10.54 30.50
C SER A 167 -12.36 -10.86 30.07
N ASP A 168 -11.50 -11.09 31.01
CA ASP A 168 -10.06 -11.34 30.83
C ASP A 168 -9.33 -10.28 29.99
N LEU A 169 -9.81 -9.04 30.02
CA LEU A 169 -9.25 -7.92 29.26
C LEU A 169 -7.79 -7.64 29.68
N GLN A 170 -6.88 -7.78 28.72
CA GLN A 170 -5.47 -7.40 28.85
C GLN A 170 -5.14 -6.33 27.81
N VAL A 171 -4.38 -5.30 28.25
CA VAL A 171 -4.07 -4.14 27.42
C VAL A 171 -2.56 -3.95 27.40
N ASP A 172 -1.99 -3.89 26.20
CA ASP A 172 -0.62 -3.46 25.97
C ASP A 172 -0.52 -1.93 26.12
N GLN A 173 0.23 -1.51 27.15
CA GLN A 173 0.47 -0.11 27.49
C GLN A 173 1.89 0.35 27.16
N SER A 174 2.64 -0.42 26.38
CA SER A 174 4.04 -0.14 26.04
C SER A 174 4.26 1.25 25.43
N THR A 175 3.27 1.75 24.69
CA THR A 175 3.27 3.12 24.12
C THR A 175 3.30 4.23 25.17
N LEU A 176 2.80 3.97 26.37
CA LEU A 176 2.73 4.93 27.47
C LEU A 176 3.79 4.67 28.54
N THR A 177 4.03 3.42 28.87
CA THR A 177 4.89 3.02 30.00
C THR A 177 6.27 2.55 29.57
N GLY A 178 6.45 2.16 28.31
CA GLY A 178 7.66 1.50 27.81
C GLY A 178 7.77 0.01 28.19
N GLU A 179 6.83 -0.53 28.98
CA GLU A 179 6.82 -1.92 29.45
C GLU A 179 6.04 -2.79 28.45
N SER A 180 6.66 -3.85 27.93
CA SER A 180 6.08 -4.70 26.86
C SER A 180 5.08 -5.75 27.35
N ASN A 181 4.95 -5.97 28.67
CA ASN A 181 4.01 -6.96 29.19
C ASN A 181 2.59 -6.39 29.26
N PRO A 182 1.58 -7.05 28.66
CA PRO A 182 0.21 -6.61 28.78
C PRO A 182 -0.29 -6.58 30.21
N VAL A 183 -1.08 -5.57 30.55
CA VAL A 183 -1.62 -5.35 31.89
C VAL A 183 -3.07 -5.79 31.93
N ARG A 184 -3.39 -6.70 32.87
CA ARG A 184 -4.79 -7.16 33.09
C ARG A 184 -5.63 -6.03 33.66
N LYS A 185 -6.81 -5.82 33.08
CA LYS A 185 -7.75 -4.76 33.45
C LYS A 185 -8.98 -5.32 34.18
N THR A 186 -9.44 -4.62 35.21
CA THR A 186 -10.58 -4.98 36.03
C THR A 186 -11.66 -3.89 36.03
N ALA A 187 -12.92 -4.29 36.32
CA ALA A 187 -14.01 -3.35 36.51
C ALA A 187 -14.14 -2.88 37.98
N ASP A 188 -13.33 -3.42 38.88
CA ASP A 188 -13.41 -3.13 40.32
C ASP A 188 -12.94 -1.71 40.64
N ALA A 189 -13.47 -1.14 41.73
CA ALA A 189 -13.01 0.13 42.25
C ALA A 189 -11.62 0.00 42.89
N VAL A 190 -10.71 0.91 42.58
CA VAL A 190 -9.35 0.92 43.09
C VAL A 190 -9.30 1.83 44.33
N LEU A 191 -8.97 1.27 45.48
CA LEU A 191 -8.91 1.99 46.74
C LEU A 191 -7.48 2.41 47.15
N GLU A 192 -6.46 1.94 46.45
CA GLU A 192 -5.05 2.26 46.68
C GLU A 192 -4.76 3.72 46.37
N GLU A 193 -4.03 4.42 47.26
CA GLU A 193 -3.85 5.85 47.19
C GLU A 193 -2.56 6.28 46.44
N ASN A 194 -1.60 5.36 46.22
CA ASN A 194 -0.26 5.70 45.72
C ASN A 194 0.01 5.27 44.26
N LEU A 195 -1.04 4.95 43.48
CA LEU A 195 -0.89 4.56 42.10
C LEU A 195 -0.97 5.77 41.16
N THR A 196 -0.09 5.82 40.17
CA THR A 196 -0.20 6.76 39.06
C THR A 196 -1.36 6.36 38.12
N ASN A 197 -1.85 7.26 37.28
CA ASN A 197 -2.91 6.96 36.35
C ASN A 197 -2.57 5.74 35.46
N ALA A 198 -1.33 5.61 34.98
CA ALA A 198 -0.88 4.50 34.14
C ALA A 198 -0.87 3.15 34.87
N GLU A 199 -0.70 3.13 36.19
CA GLU A 199 -0.72 1.92 37.02
C GLU A 199 -2.12 1.49 37.45
N MET A 200 -3.16 2.30 37.20
CA MET A 200 -4.54 1.97 37.57
C MET A 200 -5.06 0.78 36.77
N PRO A 201 -5.41 -0.34 37.43
CA PRO A 201 -5.85 -1.56 36.74
C PRO A 201 -7.24 -1.43 36.12
N ASN A 202 -7.97 -0.35 36.36
CA ASN A 202 -9.32 -0.13 35.87
C ASN A 202 -9.43 1.07 34.89
N LEU A 203 -8.29 1.61 34.45
CA LEU A 203 -8.22 2.61 33.37
C LEU A 203 -7.59 2.02 32.13
N VAL A 204 -8.04 2.50 30.98
CA VAL A 204 -7.43 2.30 29.67
C VAL A 204 -7.13 3.67 29.07
N PHE A 205 -6.13 3.73 28.19
CA PHE A 205 -5.59 5.00 27.69
C PHE A 205 -5.55 5.03 26.18
N GLU A 206 -5.77 6.20 25.60
CA GLU A 206 -5.61 6.42 24.17
C GLU A 206 -4.21 5.96 23.70
N GLY A 207 -4.17 5.29 22.53
CA GLY A 207 -2.92 4.83 21.94
C GLY A 207 -2.41 3.48 22.45
N THR A 208 -3.09 2.87 23.43
CA THR A 208 -2.84 1.49 23.87
C THR A 208 -3.68 0.50 23.06
N SER A 209 -3.42 -0.81 23.16
CA SER A 209 -4.13 -1.83 22.37
C SER A 209 -4.54 -3.03 23.22
N VAL A 210 -5.68 -3.62 22.89
CA VAL A 210 -6.19 -4.83 23.54
C VAL A 210 -5.42 -6.04 23.03
N SER A 211 -4.70 -6.72 23.93
CA SER A 211 -3.92 -7.91 23.61
C SER A 211 -4.71 -9.20 23.77
N GLU A 212 -5.68 -9.22 24.70
CA GLU A 212 -6.50 -10.42 24.97
C GLU A 212 -7.80 -10.01 25.65
N GLY A 213 -8.87 -10.78 25.42
CA GLY A 213 -10.17 -10.65 26.07
C GLY A 213 -11.00 -9.50 25.51
N ASN A 214 -12.05 -9.13 26.25
CA ASN A 214 -12.96 -8.04 25.87
C ASN A 214 -13.45 -7.25 27.08
N GLY A 215 -13.98 -6.03 26.82
CA GLY A 215 -14.47 -5.19 27.89
C GLY A 215 -15.40 -4.07 27.45
N ARG A 216 -16.13 -3.48 28.41
CA ARG A 216 -16.85 -2.21 28.22
C ARG A 216 -16.16 -1.10 28.99
N VAL A 217 -16.01 0.04 28.34
CA VAL A 217 -15.26 1.19 28.84
C VAL A 217 -16.11 2.46 28.69
N VAL A 218 -16.20 3.27 29.72
CA VAL A 218 -16.80 4.60 29.61
C VAL A 218 -15.71 5.63 29.36
N VAL A 219 -15.82 6.37 28.27
CA VAL A 219 -14.85 7.42 27.89
C VAL A 219 -14.82 8.51 28.94
N THR A 220 -13.63 8.83 29.43
CA THR A 220 -13.40 9.87 30.45
C THR A 220 -12.81 11.14 29.85
N GLN A 221 -11.87 11.01 28.92
CA GLN A 221 -11.17 12.12 28.27
C GLN A 221 -10.91 11.80 26.80
N THR A 222 -10.87 12.86 25.95
CA THR A 222 -10.69 12.76 24.49
C THR A 222 -9.63 13.75 24.00
N GLY A 223 -8.96 13.42 22.91
CA GLY A 223 -8.01 14.27 22.18
C GLY A 223 -6.86 14.79 23.06
N MET A 224 -6.59 16.07 23.01
CA MET A 224 -5.48 16.68 23.75
C MET A 224 -5.61 16.60 25.29
N ALA A 225 -6.78 16.21 25.83
CA ALA A 225 -6.99 16.03 27.26
C ALA A 225 -6.56 14.63 27.74
N THR A 226 -6.39 13.65 26.86
CA THR A 226 -5.93 12.29 27.20
C THR A 226 -4.47 12.28 27.68
N GLU A 227 -4.05 11.20 28.35
CA GLU A 227 -2.66 11.05 28.80
C GLU A 227 -1.70 11.08 27.59
N PHE A 228 -2.08 10.41 26.50
CA PHE A 228 -1.30 10.45 25.24
C PHE A 228 -1.28 11.85 24.63
N GLY A 229 -2.40 12.58 24.67
CA GLY A 229 -2.47 13.97 24.19
C GLY A 229 -1.54 14.92 24.97
N LYS A 230 -1.42 14.72 26.29
CA LYS A 230 -0.49 15.48 27.13
C LYS A 230 0.97 15.20 26.74
N ILE A 231 1.34 13.93 26.50
CA ILE A 231 2.68 13.52 26.04
C ILE A 231 2.95 14.11 24.66
N ALA A 232 1.99 14.01 23.73
CA ALA A 232 2.09 14.56 22.38
C ALA A 232 2.35 16.08 22.40
N SER A 233 1.77 16.80 23.37
CA SER A 233 2.01 18.25 23.52
C SER A 233 3.45 18.59 23.91
N LEU A 234 4.14 17.70 24.62
CA LEU A 234 5.54 17.85 25.03
C LEU A 234 6.53 17.49 23.90
N THR A 235 6.12 16.62 22.99
CA THR A 235 6.96 16.10 21.88
C THR A 235 6.74 16.79 20.54
N GLN A 236 5.97 17.87 20.49
CA GLN A 236 5.57 18.60 19.26
C GLN A 236 6.71 19.10 18.36
N ASN A 237 7.98 19.00 18.79
CA ASN A 237 9.16 19.48 18.06
C ASN A 237 10.02 18.36 17.44
N MET A 238 9.57 17.11 17.39
CA MET A 238 10.33 16.05 16.73
C MET A 238 10.17 16.18 15.20
N GLU A 239 11.28 16.41 14.51
CA GLU A 239 11.35 16.42 13.05
C GLU A 239 11.02 15.03 12.50
N GLN A 240 10.22 14.98 11.43
CA GLN A 240 9.94 13.74 10.71
C GLN A 240 11.25 13.20 10.12
N LYS A 241 11.51 11.91 10.25
CA LYS A 241 12.67 11.26 9.63
C LYS A 241 12.54 11.34 8.11
N GLU A 242 13.57 11.88 7.45
CA GLU A 242 13.66 11.91 6.00
C GLU A 242 13.76 10.50 5.40
N SER A 243 13.12 10.29 4.24
CA SER A 243 13.21 9.02 3.50
C SER A 243 14.63 8.81 2.91
N PRO A 244 15.03 7.55 2.62
CA PRO A 244 16.29 7.27 1.93
C PRO A 244 16.41 8.04 0.62
N LEU A 245 15.35 8.12 -0.18
CA LEU A 245 15.29 8.88 -1.43
C LEU A 245 15.53 10.39 -1.19
N GLN A 246 14.89 10.97 -0.17
CA GLN A 246 15.10 12.38 0.16
C GLN A 246 16.56 12.66 0.51
N ARG A 247 17.21 11.78 1.30
CA ARG A 247 18.64 11.90 1.62
C ARG A 247 19.53 11.77 0.38
N GLN A 248 19.21 10.84 -0.54
CA GLN A 248 19.95 10.72 -1.81
C GLN A 248 19.80 11.98 -2.67
N LEU A 249 18.60 12.54 -2.76
CA LEU A 249 18.33 13.78 -3.49
C LEU A 249 19.06 14.98 -2.87
N ASP A 250 19.08 15.07 -1.54
CA ASP A 250 19.77 16.14 -0.82
C ASP A 250 21.29 16.06 -1.04
N HIS A 251 21.85 14.85 -0.98
CA HIS A 251 23.25 14.60 -1.29
C HIS A 251 23.61 14.97 -2.74
N LEU A 252 22.73 14.56 -3.67
CA LEU A 252 22.87 14.87 -5.10
C LEU A 252 22.80 16.37 -5.35
N THR A 253 21.84 17.07 -4.77
CA THR A 253 21.70 18.52 -4.89
C THR A 253 22.96 19.24 -4.41
N LYS A 254 23.53 18.82 -3.28
CA LYS A 254 24.83 19.34 -2.80
C LYS A 254 25.97 19.10 -3.77
N GLN A 255 26.07 17.91 -4.36
CA GLN A 255 27.11 17.60 -5.36
C GLN A 255 26.95 18.47 -6.62
N ILE A 256 25.75 18.60 -7.14
CA ILE A 256 25.45 19.45 -8.32
C ILE A 256 25.76 20.91 -8.00
N THR A 257 25.38 21.42 -6.82
CA THR A 257 25.68 22.78 -6.39
C THR A 257 27.18 23.06 -6.36
N VAL A 258 27.97 22.16 -5.79
CA VAL A 258 29.44 22.29 -5.79
C VAL A 258 29.99 22.29 -7.22
N PHE A 259 29.51 21.38 -8.08
CA PHE A 259 29.90 21.34 -9.48
C PHE A 259 29.55 22.64 -10.22
N ALA A 260 28.34 23.16 -10.03
CA ALA A 260 27.86 24.41 -10.62
C ALA A 260 28.73 25.61 -10.19
N LEU A 261 29.08 25.70 -8.91
CA LEU A 261 29.96 26.75 -8.40
C LEU A 261 31.37 26.66 -9.03
N CYS A 262 31.94 25.44 -9.14
CA CYS A 262 33.23 25.25 -9.80
C CYS A 262 33.18 25.66 -11.28
N MET A 263 32.11 25.30 -12.00
CA MET A 263 31.89 25.68 -13.39
C MET A 263 31.73 27.21 -13.51
N GLY A 264 30.96 27.86 -12.65
CA GLY A 264 30.80 29.30 -12.61
C GLY A 264 32.12 30.03 -12.41
N VAL A 265 32.95 29.59 -11.47
CA VAL A 265 34.28 30.16 -11.25
C VAL A 265 35.17 29.97 -12.49
N THR A 266 35.09 28.77 -13.10
CA THR A 266 35.86 28.51 -14.34
C THR A 266 35.43 29.41 -15.47
N PHE A 267 34.15 29.59 -15.71
CA PHE A 267 33.61 30.45 -16.76
C PHE A 267 33.94 31.93 -16.49
N PHE A 268 33.84 32.36 -15.22
CA PHE A 268 34.25 33.68 -14.82
C PHE A 268 35.73 33.96 -15.18
N LEU A 269 36.63 33.06 -14.80
CA LEU A 269 38.05 33.19 -15.06
C LEU A 269 38.36 33.17 -16.57
N LEU A 270 37.72 32.27 -17.32
CA LEU A 270 37.91 32.19 -18.78
C LEU A 270 37.42 33.46 -19.48
N ASP A 271 36.26 34.02 -19.05
CA ASP A 271 35.71 35.22 -19.64
C ASP A 271 36.60 36.46 -19.38
N VAL A 272 37.08 36.59 -18.13
CA VAL A 272 38.01 37.68 -17.78
C VAL A 272 39.35 37.56 -18.49
N LEU A 273 39.90 36.31 -18.60
CA LEU A 273 41.26 36.09 -19.08
C LEU A 273 41.37 35.99 -20.62
N PHE A 274 40.36 35.44 -21.28
CA PHE A 274 40.40 35.14 -22.72
C PHE A 274 39.56 36.09 -23.54
N VAL A 275 38.39 36.52 -23.02
CA VAL A 275 37.51 37.43 -23.72
C VAL A 275 37.75 38.89 -23.32
N HIS A 276 38.34 39.11 -22.12
CA HIS A 276 38.70 40.40 -21.56
C HIS A 276 37.48 41.28 -21.27
N ASN A 277 36.34 40.66 -20.93
CA ASN A 277 35.16 41.39 -20.50
C ASN A 277 35.37 42.07 -19.14
N GLY A 278 34.56 43.09 -18.87
CA GLY A 278 34.57 43.78 -17.56
C GLY A 278 34.15 42.82 -16.44
N LEU A 279 34.75 42.95 -15.25
CA LEU A 279 34.50 42.04 -14.08
C LEU A 279 33.00 41.88 -13.75
N ALA A 280 32.20 42.91 -13.87
CA ALA A 280 30.77 42.86 -13.58
C ALA A 280 29.98 42.02 -14.61
N ALA A 281 30.30 42.18 -15.91
CA ALA A 281 29.68 41.40 -16.98
C ALA A 281 30.07 39.93 -16.87
N SER A 282 31.36 39.64 -16.64
CA SER A 282 31.85 38.28 -16.43
C SER A 282 31.23 37.61 -15.19
N PHE A 283 30.99 38.37 -14.12
CA PHE A 283 30.31 37.86 -12.93
C PHE A 283 28.84 37.49 -13.20
N ILE A 284 28.11 38.35 -13.89
CA ILE A 284 26.70 38.13 -14.25
C ILE A 284 26.58 36.92 -15.19
N PHE A 285 27.48 36.83 -16.18
CA PHE A 285 27.55 35.67 -17.07
C PHE A 285 27.81 34.35 -16.30
N ALA A 286 28.83 34.36 -15.44
CA ALA A 286 29.16 33.19 -14.59
C ALA A 286 28.01 32.79 -13.64
N LEU A 287 27.31 33.79 -13.11
CA LEU A 287 26.15 33.54 -12.25
C LEU A 287 25.01 32.89 -13.03
N GLY A 288 24.71 33.36 -14.25
CA GLY A 288 23.74 32.69 -15.14
C GLY A 288 24.09 31.24 -15.36
N MET A 289 25.37 30.95 -15.59
CA MET A 289 25.85 29.55 -15.72
C MET A 289 25.74 28.75 -14.44
N VAL A 290 25.95 29.33 -13.26
CA VAL A 290 25.72 28.62 -11.98
C VAL A 290 24.26 28.23 -11.81
N VAL A 291 23.35 29.16 -12.14
CA VAL A 291 21.90 28.89 -12.07
C VAL A 291 21.50 27.78 -13.03
N ALA A 292 21.98 27.82 -14.28
CA ALA A 292 21.71 26.84 -15.32
C ALA A 292 22.07 25.39 -14.91
N PHE A 293 23.05 25.18 -14.04
CA PHE A 293 23.45 23.85 -13.58
C PHE A 293 22.70 23.35 -12.36
N ILE A 294 21.90 24.17 -11.67
CA ILE A 294 21.20 23.75 -10.44
C ILE A 294 19.77 23.38 -10.78
N PRO A 295 19.38 22.10 -10.61
CA PRO A 295 18.03 21.63 -10.93
C PRO A 295 17.02 22.16 -9.92
N GLU A 296 16.51 23.35 -10.14
CA GLU A 296 15.45 23.94 -9.33
C GLU A 296 14.17 23.10 -9.47
N GLY A 297 13.41 22.95 -8.40
CA GLY A 297 12.18 22.16 -8.40
C GLY A 297 12.34 20.64 -8.37
N LEU A 298 13.55 20.07 -8.25
CA LEU A 298 13.76 18.62 -8.18
C LEU A 298 13.00 17.98 -7.02
N LEU A 299 13.18 18.47 -5.79
CA LEU A 299 12.56 17.92 -4.60
C LEU A 299 11.01 18.05 -4.61
N PRO A 300 10.42 19.22 -4.91
CA PRO A 300 8.97 19.34 -5.05
C PRO A 300 8.36 18.43 -6.11
N THR A 301 9.04 18.24 -7.25
CA THR A 301 8.56 17.38 -8.33
C THR A 301 8.58 15.92 -7.93
N VAL A 302 9.63 15.46 -7.25
CA VAL A 302 9.70 14.10 -6.71
C VAL A 302 8.59 13.86 -5.70
N THR A 303 8.39 14.77 -4.77
CA THR A 303 7.32 14.69 -3.78
C THR A 303 5.94 14.64 -4.43
N LEU A 304 5.71 15.45 -5.47
CA LEU A 304 4.44 15.43 -6.21
C LEU A 304 4.26 14.11 -6.98
N SER A 305 5.31 13.57 -7.58
CA SER A 305 5.27 12.27 -8.28
C SER A 305 4.91 11.13 -7.32
N LEU A 306 5.53 11.10 -6.14
CA LEU A 306 5.19 10.16 -5.07
C LEU A 306 3.73 10.31 -4.62
N ALA A 307 3.26 11.53 -4.37
CA ALA A 307 1.89 11.79 -3.95
C ALA A 307 0.86 11.35 -5.02
N MET A 308 1.16 11.55 -6.31
CA MET A 308 0.32 11.07 -7.41
C MET A 308 0.27 9.54 -7.50
N ALA A 309 1.40 8.87 -7.25
CA ALA A 309 1.43 7.40 -7.21
C ALA A 309 0.58 6.85 -6.07
N VAL A 310 0.70 7.43 -4.86
CA VAL A 310 -0.15 7.02 -3.72
C VAL A 310 -1.64 7.21 -4.04
N GLN A 311 -2.03 8.28 -4.75
CA GLN A 311 -3.41 8.43 -5.21
C GLN A 311 -3.84 7.35 -6.21
N ARG A 312 -2.93 6.90 -7.10
CA ARG A 312 -3.23 5.78 -8.03
C ARG A 312 -3.30 4.45 -7.29
N MET A 313 -2.40 4.19 -6.33
CA MET A 313 -2.42 3.02 -5.47
C MET A 313 -3.72 2.94 -4.66
N SER A 314 -4.14 4.05 -4.05
CA SER A 314 -5.41 4.13 -3.30
C SER A 314 -6.64 3.79 -4.16
N LYS A 315 -6.67 4.22 -5.43
CA LYS A 315 -7.75 3.85 -6.37
C LYS A 315 -7.74 2.37 -6.76
N ARG A 316 -6.65 1.67 -6.50
CA ARG A 316 -6.46 0.22 -6.69
C ARG A 316 -6.39 -0.51 -5.36
N ASN A 317 -7.10 -0.02 -4.36
CA ASN A 317 -7.28 -0.62 -3.04
C ASN A 317 -6.00 -0.76 -2.19
N ALA A 318 -4.90 -0.11 -2.55
CA ALA A 318 -3.67 -0.08 -1.78
C ALA A 318 -3.47 1.32 -1.17
N LEU A 319 -3.78 1.46 0.11
CA LEU A 319 -3.72 2.71 0.84
C LEU A 319 -2.38 2.83 1.58
N VAL A 320 -1.47 3.62 1.05
CA VAL A 320 -0.12 3.83 1.60
C VAL A 320 -0.12 4.98 2.59
N LYS A 321 0.45 4.78 3.78
CA LYS A 321 0.46 5.77 4.86
C LYS A 321 1.55 6.82 4.74
N SER A 322 2.68 6.46 4.13
CA SER A 322 3.83 7.36 3.99
C SER A 322 4.39 7.38 2.57
N LEU A 323 4.93 8.51 2.14
CA LEU A 323 5.56 8.63 0.82
C LEU A 323 6.84 7.77 0.71
N SER A 324 7.54 7.53 1.82
CA SER A 324 8.74 6.69 1.87
C SER A 324 8.44 5.22 1.56
N SER A 325 7.26 4.74 1.93
CA SER A 325 6.86 3.35 1.68
C SER A 325 6.69 3.06 0.18
N VAL A 326 6.37 4.07 -0.64
CA VAL A 326 6.30 3.92 -2.12
C VAL A 326 7.66 3.56 -2.71
N GLU A 327 8.74 4.11 -2.17
CA GLU A 327 10.11 3.80 -2.60
C GLU A 327 10.48 2.35 -2.30
N ALA A 328 10.21 1.89 -1.08
CA ALA A 328 10.48 0.52 -0.65
C ALA A 328 9.64 -0.49 -1.45
N LEU A 329 8.35 -0.19 -1.74
CA LEU A 329 7.49 -0.98 -2.63
C LEU A 329 8.15 -1.23 -3.99
N GLY A 330 8.69 -0.19 -4.62
CA GLY A 330 9.37 -0.29 -5.93
C GLY A 330 10.62 -1.15 -5.92
N SER A 331 11.24 -1.36 -4.76
CA SER A 331 12.46 -2.15 -4.57
C SER A 331 12.19 -3.54 -3.99
N THR A 332 10.93 -3.87 -3.68
CA THR A 332 10.55 -5.15 -3.05
C THR A 332 11.04 -6.34 -3.85
N SER A 333 11.79 -7.23 -3.19
CA SER A 333 12.35 -8.47 -3.76
C SER A 333 11.71 -9.74 -3.19
N VAL A 334 11.14 -9.65 -1.97
CA VAL A 334 10.46 -10.77 -1.30
C VAL A 334 9.15 -10.29 -0.69
N ILE A 335 8.09 -11.07 -0.85
CA ILE A 335 6.82 -10.87 -0.15
C ILE A 335 6.58 -12.07 0.75
N CYS A 336 6.61 -11.86 2.06
CA CYS A 336 6.20 -12.84 3.07
C CYS A 336 4.70 -12.64 3.35
N THR A 337 3.90 -13.65 3.08
CA THR A 337 2.44 -13.52 3.15
C THR A 337 1.83 -14.58 4.05
N ASP A 338 0.85 -14.16 4.88
CA ASP A 338 0.00 -15.14 5.57
C ASP A 338 -0.94 -15.81 4.57
N LYS A 339 -1.46 -16.96 4.92
CA LYS A 339 -2.42 -17.72 4.12
C LYS A 339 -3.84 -17.16 4.27
N THR A 340 -4.31 -17.17 5.54
CA THR A 340 -5.72 -16.93 5.88
C THR A 340 -6.10 -15.47 5.68
N GLY A 341 -7.24 -15.22 5.02
CA GLY A 341 -7.74 -13.87 4.77
C GLY A 341 -6.98 -13.08 3.71
N THR A 342 -5.69 -13.38 3.46
CA THR A 342 -4.84 -12.71 2.46
C THR A 342 -4.82 -13.46 1.12
N LEU A 343 -4.31 -14.70 1.13
CA LEU A 343 -4.25 -15.54 -0.08
C LEU A 343 -5.56 -16.30 -0.29
N THR A 344 -6.30 -16.54 0.78
CA THR A 344 -7.60 -17.21 0.79
C THR A 344 -8.72 -16.22 1.12
N GLN A 345 -9.96 -16.65 0.89
CA GLN A 345 -11.13 -15.79 1.09
C GLN A 345 -11.54 -15.65 2.56
N ASN A 346 -10.98 -16.49 3.47
CA ASN A 346 -11.42 -16.65 4.85
C ASN A 346 -12.90 -17.09 4.96
N GLU A 347 -13.34 -17.85 3.97
CA GLU A 347 -14.71 -18.38 3.87
C GLU A 347 -14.64 -19.90 3.71
N MET A 348 -14.74 -20.64 4.81
CA MET A 348 -14.74 -22.11 4.74
C MET A 348 -15.83 -22.58 3.78
N THR A 349 -15.48 -23.50 2.88
CA THR A 349 -16.37 -23.99 1.84
C THR A 349 -16.29 -25.52 1.77
N VAL A 350 -17.41 -26.21 1.81
CA VAL A 350 -17.49 -27.66 1.54
C VAL A 350 -17.32 -27.86 0.04
N ASN A 351 -16.31 -28.66 -0.33
CA ASN A 351 -15.99 -28.97 -1.73
C ASN A 351 -16.40 -30.37 -2.12
N HIS A 352 -16.34 -31.34 -1.18
CA HIS A 352 -16.75 -32.71 -1.42
C HIS A 352 -17.60 -33.22 -0.26
N LEU A 353 -18.54 -34.09 -0.58
CA LEU A 353 -19.29 -34.91 0.36
C LEU A 353 -18.98 -36.36 -0.02
N TRP A 354 -18.69 -37.18 0.95
CA TRP A 354 -18.36 -38.57 0.72
C TRP A 354 -19.20 -39.47 1.60
N THR A 355 -19.89 -40.47 0.99
CA THR A 355 -20.54 -41.57 1.66
C THR A 355 -19.86 -42.87 1.25
N PRO A 356 -20.02 -43.95 1.98
CA PRO A 356 -19.47 -45.26 1.55
C PRO A 356 -19.95 -45.75 0.20
N ALA A 357 -21.05 -45.20 -0.30
CA ALA A 357 -21.67 -45.56 -1.60
C ALA A 357 -21.27 -44.62 -2.74
N CYS A 358 -21.08 -43.32 -2.45
CA CYS A 358 -20.90 -42.29 -3.50
C CYS A 358 -20.04 -41.11 -3.01
N GLU A 359 -19.29 -40.51 -3.96
CA GLU A 359 -18.57 -39.25 -3.78
C GLU A 359 -19.29 -38.18 -4.53
N TYR A 360 -19.51 -37.02 -3.90
CA TYR A 360 -20.14 -35.85 -4.47
C TYR A 360 -19.20 -34.67 -4.47
N GLU A 361 -19.23 -33.89 -5.54
CA GLU A 361 -18.57 -32.59 -5.63
C GLU A 361 -19.58 -31.48 -5.31
N VAL A 362 -19.20 -30.51 -4.50
CA VAL A 362 -20.03 -29.34 -4.17
C VAL A 362 -19.46 -28.11 -4.89
N THR A 363 -20.23 -27.55 -5.82
CA THR A 363 -19.83 -26.38 -6.60
C THR A 363 -20.16 -25.08 -5.88
N GLY A 364 -19.57 -23.97 -6.36
CA GLY A 364 -19.73 -22.64 -5.74
C GLY A 364 -18.86 -22.43 -4.52
N VAL A 365 -18.47 -21.21 -4.26
CA VAL A 365 -17.49 -20.83 -3.24
C VAL A 365 -18.12 -19.82 -2.27
N GLY A 366 -17.68 -19.89 -1.00
CA GLY A 366 -18.06 -18.96 0.05
C GLY A 366 -19.43 -19.25 0.67
N TYR A 367 -19.94 -18.26 1.42
CA TYR A 367 -21.17 -18.41 2.21
C TYR A 367 -22.47 -18.15 1.44
N ALA A 368 -22.40 -17.69 0.20
CA ALA A 368 -23.56 -17.61 -0.64
C ALA A 368 -24.05 -19.01 -1.03
N PRO A 369 -25.33 -19.37 -0.82
CA PRO A 369 -25.87 -20.71 -1.15
C PRO A 369 -26.11 -20.86 -2.66
N LYS A 370 -25.10 -20.44 -3.46
CA LYS A 370 -25.08 -20.54 -4.92
C LYS A 370 -24.17 -21.69 -5.32
N GLY A 371 -24.70 -22.63 -6.07
CA GLY A 371 -24.00 -23.84 -6.49
C GLY A 371 -24.92 -25.05 -6.39
N GLU A 372 -24.39 -26.22 -6.61
CA GLU A 372 -25.11 -27.48 -6.60
C GLU A 372 -24.19 -28.63 -6.17
N VAL A 373 -24.78 -29.71 -5.69
CA VAL A 373 -24.10 -30.96 -5.40
C VAL A 373 -24.13 -31.82 -6.66
N ARG A 374 -23.02 -32.42 -7.07
CA ARG A 374 -22.88 -33.23 -8.27
C ARG A 374 -22.22 -34.57 -7.97
N ALA A 375 -22.65 -35.62 -8.67
CA ALA A 375 -21.94 -36.89 -8.77
C ALA A 375 -21.95 -37.34 -10.23
N ASP A 376 -20.81 -37.82 -10.74
CA ASP A 376 -20.61 -38.21 -12.15
C ASP A 376 -21.08 -37.15 -13.15
N GLY A 377 -20.89 -35.85 -12.82
CA GLY A 377 -21.29 -34.71 -13.64
C GLY A 377 -22.79 -34.40 -13.64
N LYS A 378 -23.61 -35.08 -12.87
CA LYS A 378 -25.06 -34.85 -12.72
C LYS A 378 -25.32 -34.13 -11.40
N ALA A 379 -26.26 -33.19 -11.42
CA ALA A 379 -26.75 -32.53 -10.21
C ALA A 379 -27.59 -33.49 -9.38
N TYR A 380 -27.36 -33.46 -8.05
CA TYR A 380 -28.10 -34.20 -7.06
C TYR A 380 -28.71 -33.25 -6.04
N ALA A 381 -29.99 -33.45 -5.73
CA ALA A 381 -30.61 -32.83 -4.57
C ALA A 381 -30.56 -33.80 -3.36
N ALA A 382 -30.65 -33.28 -2.16
CA ALA A 382 -30.73 -34.12 -0.95
C ALA A 382 -31.93 -35.10 -0.95
N ALA A 383 -32.98 -34.76 -1.72
CA ALA A 383 -34.15 -35.65 -1.86
C ALA A 383 -33.88 -36.88 -2.76
N ASP A 384 -32.82 -36.86 -3.56
CA ASP A 384 -32.51 -37.92 -4.53
C ASP A 384 -31.73 -39.09 -3.88
N ASP A 385 -31.08 -38.84 -2.74
CA ASP A 385 -30.27 -39.84 -2.01
C ASP A 385 -30.45 -39.70 -0.51
N GLU A 386 -30.87 -40.75 0.14
CA GLU A 386 -31.17 -40.77 1.58
C GLU A 386 -29.93 -40.66 2.45
N ASP A 387 -28.81 -41.23 2.03
CA ASP A 387 -27.53 -41.17 2.75
C ASP A 387 -26.94 -39.75 2.65
N LEU A 388 -27.02 -39.14 1.47
CA LEU A 388 -26.63 -37.74 1.26
C LEU A 388 -27.51 -36.80 2.10
N ARG A 389 -28.84 -36.99 2.10
CA ARG A 389 -29.77 -36.23 2.93
C ARG A 389 -29.40 -36.30 4.41
N LEU A 390 -29.18 -37.49 4.92
CA LEU A 390 -28.88 -37.72 6.33
C LEU A 390 -27.51 -37.13 6.74
N LEU A 391 -26.53 -37.18 5.84
CA LEU A 391 -25.22 -36.52 6.00
C LEU A 391 -25.38 -35.00 6.19
N LEU A 392 -26.10 -34.38 5.27
CA LEU A 392 -26.32 -32.92 5.26
C LEU A 392 -27.21 -32.45 6.44
N GLU A 393 -28.28 -33.20 6.76
CA GLU A 393 -29.12 -32.92 7.93
C GLU A 393 -28.31 -33.05 9.22
N GLY A 394 -27.48 -34.09 9.34
CA GLY A 394 -26.63 -34.31 10.53
C GLY A 394 -25.57 -33.22 10.70
N GLY A 395 -24.90 -32.81 9.63
CA GLY A 395 -23.96 -31.69 9.61
C GLY A 395 -24.61 -30.35 10.00
N ALA A 396 -25.76 -30.06 9.40
CA ALA A 396 -26.49 -28.81 9.65
C ALA A 396 -27.10 -28.75 11.07
N LEU A 397 -27.72 -29.82 11.56
CA LEU A 397 -28.34 -29.88 12.88
C LEU A 397 -27.29 -29.86 14.01
N CYS A 398 -26.13 -30.49 13.78
CA CYS A 398 -25.03 -30.49 14.72
C CYS A 398 -24.15 -29.21 14.54
N SER A 399 -24.77 -28.02 14.46
CA SER A 399 -24.10 -26.75 14.23
C SER A 399 -24.73 -25.65 15.10
N ASN A 400 -23.92 -24.71 15.58
CA ASN A 400 -24.32 -23.52 16.34
C ASN A 400 -24.22 -22.24 15.49
N ALA A 401 -23.63 -22.32 14.30
CA ALA A 401 -23.51 -21.20 13.40
C ALA A 401 -24.86 -20.75 12.82
N ARG A 402 -24.91 -19.51 12.40
CA ARG A 402 -26.06 -18.93 11.67
C ARG A 402 -25.54 -18.20 10.45
N LEU A 403 -26.23 -18.42 9.34
CA LEU A 403 -25.97 -17.69 8.09
C LEU A 403 -26.89 -16.47 8.03
N LEU A 404 -26.32 -15.29 7.90
CA LEU A 404 -27.03 -14.03 7.77
C LEU A 404 -27.03 -13.59 6.30
N PRO A 405 -28.21 -13.40 5.69
CA PRO A 405 -28.29 -12.89 4.33
C PRO A 405 -27.83 -11.41 4.27
N PRO A 406 -27.39 -10.94 3.11
CA PRO A 406 -27.00 -9.54 2.94
C PRO A 406 -28.20 -8.60 3.21
N GLU A 407 -27.93 -7.44 3.82
CA GLU A 407 -28.94 -6.40 4.09
C GLU A 407 -29.34 -5.66 2.82
N GLU A 408 -28.43 -5.56 1.82
CA GLU A 408 -28.66 -4.92 0.53
C GLU A 408 -28.53 -5.93 -0.63
N ASP A 409 -29.27 -5.71 -1.72
CA ASP A 409 -29.19 -6.52 -2.92
C ASP A 409 -27.77 -6.50 -3.50
N GLY A 410 -27.14 -7.68 -3.59
CA GLY A 410 -25.76 -7.84 -4.08
C GLY A 410 -24.69 -7.79 -2.98
N GLY A 411 -25.05 -7.62 -1.73
CA GLY A 411 -24.15 -7.72 -0.58
C GLY A 411 -23.64 -9.15 -0.34
N ARG A 412 -22.74 -9.29 0.64
CA ARG A 412 -22.17 -10.60 1.02
C ARG A 412 -22.98 -11.23 2.16
N TYR A 413 -23.07 -12.57 2.13
CA TYR A 413 -23.52 -13.34 3.28
C TYR A 413 -22.49 -13.24 4.39
N THR A 414 -22.95 -13.11 5.63
CA THR A 414 -22.11 -13.11 6.83
C THR A 414 -22.45 -14.26 7.74
N VAL A 415 -21.54 -14.60 8.63
CA VAL A 415 -21.67 -15.75 9.53
C VAL A 415 -21.60 -15.27 10.96
N LEU A 416 -22.50 -15.79 11.78
CA LEU A 416 -22.43 -15.70 13.22
C LEU A 416 -22.09 -17.09 13.76
N GLY A 417 -20.93 -17.25 14.42
CA GLY A 417 -20.42 -18.52 14.92
C GLY A 417 -19.23 -19.06 14.14
N ASP A 418 -18.89 -20.34 14.34
CA ASP A 418 -17.71 -20.98 13.74
C ASP A 418 -17.84 -21.12 12.21
N PRO A 419 -16.86 -20.62 11.41
CA PRO A 419 -16.83 -20.77 9.96
C PRO A 419 -16.93 -22.22 9.47
N THR A 420 -16.37 -23.16 10.22
CA THR A 420 -16.44 -24.62 9.92
C THR A 420 -17.87 -25.14 10.02
N GLU A 421 -18.64 -24.61 10.95
CA GLU A 421 -20.06 -24.96 11.10
C GLU A 421 -20.93 -24.29 10.04
N ALA A 422 -20.63 -23.05 9.72
CA ALA A 422 -21.39 -22.28 8.74
C ALA A 422 -21.35 -22.91 7.34
N CYS A 423 -20.20 -23.45 6.91
CA CYS A 423 -20.08 -24.07 5.59
C CYS A 423 -20.96 -25.33 5.45
N LEU A 424 -21.25 -26.05 6.57
CA LEU A 424 -22.16 -27.19 6.59
C LEU A 424 -23.60 -26.74 6.31
N LEU A 425 -24.02 -25.59 6.84
CA LEU A 425 -25.34 -25.01 6.54
C LEU A 425 -25.46 -24.62 5.06
N VAL A 426 -24.37 -24.08 4.49
CA VAL A 426 -24.33 -23.69 3.08
C VAL A 426 -24.38 -24.91 2.16
N SER A 427 -23.65 -25.99 2.47
CA SER A 427 -23.67 -27.24 1.70
C SER A 427 -25.08 -27.87 1.69
N ALA A 428 -25.76 -27.86 2.82
CA ALA A 428 -27.15 -28.30 2.90
C ALA A 428 -28.10 -27.48 2.01
N GLN A 429 -27.97 -26.14 2.01
CA GLN A 429 -28.75 -25.28 1.16
C GLN A 429 -28.47 -25.46 -0.35
N LYS A 430 -27.21 -25.71 -0.74
CA LYS A 430 -26.83 -26.02 -2.12
C LYS A 430 -27.45 -27.34 -2.61
N ALA A 431 -27.71 -28.28 -1.70
CA ALA A 431 -28.42 -29.52 -1.99
C ALA A 431 -29.96 -29.39 -1.92
N GLY A 432 -30.47 -28.17 -1.70
CA GLY A 432 -31.91 -27.91 -1.66
C GLY A 432 -32.55 -28.15 -0.28
N LEU A 433 -31.77 -28.32 0.81
CA LEU A 433 -32.29 -28.38 2.16
C LEU A 433 -32.33 -26.99 2.80
N ASP A 434 -33.45 -26.62 3.40
CA ASP A 434 -33.50 -25.45 4.28
C ASP A 434 -33.15 -25.86 5.72
N PRO A 435 -32.00 -25.41 6.28
CA PRO A 435 -31.63 -25.75 7.66
C PRO A 435 -32.67 -25.38 8.71
N LYS A 436 -33.42 -24.30 8.50
CA LYS A 436 -34.49 -23.85 9.39
C LYS A 436 -35.68 -24.81 9.38
N GLU A 437 -36.02 -25.33 8.22
CA GLU A 437 -37.10 -26.31 8.08
C GLU A 437 -36.68 -27.65 8.68
N VAL A 438 -35.42 -28.06 8.50
CA VAL A 438 -34.84 -29.28 9.13
C VAL A 438 -34.87 -29.14 10.67
N GLU A 439 -34.44 -28.00 11.22
CA GLU A 439 -34.48 -27.73 12.67
C GLU A 439 -35.92 -27.72 13.21
N ARG A 440 -36.90 -27.22 12.43
CA ARG A 440 -38.29 -27.24 12.84
C ARG A 440 -38.86 -28.68 12.93
N ARG A 441 -38.52 -29.55 11.98
CA ARG A 441 -38.92 -30.98 11.98
C ARG A 441 -38.20 -31.79 13.05
N MET A 442 -36.97 -31.42 13.37
CA MET A 442 -36.12 -32.12 14.34
C MET A 442 -35.56 -31.10 15.36
N PRO A 443 -36.41 -30.56 16.26
CA PRO A 443 -35.98 -29.56 17.22
C PRO A 443 -34.92 -30.12 18.17
N ARG A 444 -33.86 -29.31 18.40
CA ARG A 444 -32.77 -29.65 19.33
C ARG A 444 -33.28 -29.62 20.77
N VAL A 445 -33.02 -30.71 21.51
CA VAL A 445 -33.43 -30.83 22.92
C VAL A 445 -32.23 -30.85 23.87
N ARG A 446 -31.04 -31.18 23.39
CA ARG A 446 -29.80 -31.18 24.17
C ARG A 446 -28.60 -30.99 23.26
N GLU A 447 -27.56 -30.38 23.82
CA GLU A 447 -26.23 -30.27 23.20
C GLU A 447 -25.15 -30.80 24.13
N LEU A 448 -24.21 -31.49 23.58
CA LEU A 448 -22.92 -31.87 24.15
C LEU A 448 -21.86 -31.09 23.37
N PRO A 449 -21.38 -29.97 23.90
CA PRO A 449 -20.59 -29.01 23.12
C PRO A 449 -19.24 -29.59 22.68
N PHE A 450 -18.63 -28.93 21.69
CA PHE A 450 -17.30 -29.31 21.22
C PHE A 450 -16.27 -29.20 22.35
N GLU A 451 -15.41 -30.19 22.44
CA GLU A 451 -14.28 -30.21 23.36
C GLU A 451 -13.02 -30.68 22.63
N SER A 452 -11.95 -29.89 22.70
CA SER A 452 -10.68 -30.15 21.99
C SER A 452 -10.05 -31.49 22.33
N ARG A 453 -10.27 -32.00 23.54
CA ARG A 453 -9.79 -33.31 23.98
C ARG A 453 -10.55 -34.44 23.28
N ARG A 454 -11.87 -34.33 23.16
CA ARG A 454 -12.75 -35.32 22.50
C ARG A 454 -12.76 -35.16 20.97
N LYS A 455 -12.44 -33.95 20.45
CA LYS A 455 -12.44 -33.55 19.03
C LYS A 455 -13.78 -33.82 18.31
N ARG A 456 -14.89 -33.69 19.03
CA ARG A 456 -16.25 -33.93 18.52
C ARG A 456 -17.28 -33.17 19.36
N MET A 457 -18.46 -32.97 18.77
CA MET A 457 -19.64 -32.50 19.45
C MET A 457 -20.85 -33.33 19.05
N SER A 458 -21.90 -33.30 19.88
CA SER A 458 -23.15 -34.01 19.59
C SER A 458 -24.36 -33.16 19.94
N THR A 459 -25.41 -33.29 19.12
CA THR A 459 -26.69 -32.63 19.37
C THR A 459 -27.80 -33.70 19.37
N ILE A 460 -28.73 -33.60 20.29
CA ILE A 460 -29.83 -34.56 20.43
C ILE A 460 -31.11 -33.84 20.00
N HIS A 461 -31.88 -34.52 19.14
CA HIS A 461 -33.08 -33.99 18.51
C HIS A 461 -34.29 -34.87 18.77
N GLN A 462 -35.45 -34.20 18.92
CA GLN A 462 -36.75 -34.87 18.96
C GLN A 462 -37.22 -35.09 17.52
N LEU A 463 -37.66 -36.29 17.19
CA LEU A 463 -38.14 -36.63 15.86
C LEU A 463 -39.67 -36.57 15.77
N GLU A 464 -40.19 -36.00 14.67
CA GLU A 464 -41.60 -36.11 14.30
C GLU A 464 -41.90 -37.50 13.73
N GLU A 465 -40.99 -38.00 12.86
CA GLU A 465 -41.03 -39.33 12.28
C GLU A 465 -39.90 -40.17 12.86
N PRO A 466 -40.21 -41.40 13.39
CA PRO A 466 -39.20 -42.25 13.99
C PRO A 466 -38.10 -42.67 12.99
N ILE A 467 -36.83 -42.56 13.36
CA ILE A 467 -35.68 -43.16 12.65
C ILE A 467 -35.30 -44.45 13.36
N ASP A 468 -35.29 -45.57 12.66
CA ASP A 468 -35.01 -46.93 13.20
C ASP A 468 -35.89 -47.25 14.43
N GLY A 469 -37.13 -46.75 14.45
CA GLY A 469 -38.07 -46.98 15.56
C GLY A 469 -37.82 -46.13 16.81
N ALA A 470 -36.85 -45.24 16.82
CA ALA A 470 -36.54 -44.30 17.89
C ALA A 470 -37.22 -42.93 17.65
N THR A 471 -37.72 -42.32 18.73
CA THR A 471 -38.32 -40.99 18.69
C THR A 471 -37.32 -39.85 18.93
N ARG A 472 -36.06 -40.18 19.17
CA ARG A 472 -34.93 -39.23 19.34
C ARG A 472 -33.72 -39.73 18.57
N VAL A 473 -32.94 -38.78 18.10
CA VAL A 473 -31.66 -39.04 17.44
C VAL A 473 -30.57 -38.15 18.00
N ALA A 474 -29.39 -38.69 18.20
CA ALA A 474 -28.19 -37.90 18.43
C ALA A 474 -27.39 -37.85 17.13
N PHE A 475 -27.06 -36.66 16.66
CA PHE A 475 -26.08 -36.44 15.61
C PHE A 475 -24.73 -36.08 16.24
N THR A 476 -23.67 -36.72 15.76
CA THR A 476 -22.29 -36.48 16.23
C THR A 476 -21.44 -36.09 15.04
N LYS A 477 -20.76 -34.92 15.11
CA LYS A 477 -19.76 -34.55 14.15
C LYS A 477 -18.40 -34.38 14.82
N GLY A 478 -17.31 -34.65 14.09
CA GLY A 478 -15.98 -34.51 14.65
C GLY A 478 -14.86 -35.04 13.75
N ALA A 479 -13.67 -35.14 14.34
CA ALA A 479 -12.52 -35.70 13.68
C ALA A 479 -12.80 -37.15 13.21
N PRO A 480 -12.53 -37.50 11.93
CA PRO A 480 -12.87 -38.84 11.39
C PRO A 480 -12.36 -39.98 12.22
N ASN A 481 -11.10 -39.95 12.67
CA ASN A 481 -10.51 -40.98 13.53
C ASN A 481 -11.34 -41.25 14.81
N GLU A 482 -11.85 -40.19 15.45
CA GLU A 482 -12.61 -40.31 16.69
C GLU A 482 -14.03 -40.82 16.44
N VAL A 483 -14.71 -40.28 15.43
CA VAL A 483 -16.09 -40.66 15.10
C VAL A 483 -16.13 -42.10 14.57
N VAL A 484 -15.22 -42.50 13.67
CA VAL A 484 -15.14 -43.85 13.11
C VAL A 484 -14.79 -44.88 14.19
N ARG A 485 -13.94 -44.53 15.18
CA ARG A 485 -13.61 -45.37 16.31
C ARG A 485 -14.84 -45.72 17.17
N LEU A 486 -15.76 -44.79 17.32
CA LEU A 486 -17.00 -44.93 18.10
C LEU A 486 -18.16 -45.52 17.29
N SER A 487 -18.00 -45.70 15.99
CA SER A 487 -19.02 -46.24 15.11
C SER A 487 -18.93 -47.76 15.04
N THR A 488 -20.02 -48.42 15.41
CA THR A 488 -20.20 -49.87 15.30
C THR A 488 -20.97 -50.29 14.07
N LYS A 489 -21.60 -49.33 13.41
CA LYS A 489 -22.41 -49.50 12.21
C LYS A 489 -22.05 -48.42 11.18
N VAL A 490 -22.44 -48.69 9.94
CA VAL A 490 -22.25 -47.76 8.84
C VAL A 490 -23.47 -47.81 7.90
N ARG A 491 -23.86 -46.69 7.34
CA ARG A 491 -24.96 -46.59 6.37
C ARG A 491 -24.42 -46.67 4.95
N VAL A 492 -24.99 -47.57 4.15
CA VAL A 492 -24.56 -47.80 2.75
C VAL A 492 -25.81 -48.05 1.90
N ASN A 493 -26.06 -47.20 0.88
CA ASN A 493 -27.23 -47.30 -0.01
C ASN A 493 -28.56 -47.39 0.75
N GLY A 494 -28.74 -46.61 1.80
CA GLY A 494 -29.97 -46.56 2.60
C GLY A 494 -30.06 -47.64 3.68
N GLU A 495 -29.16 -48.65 3.69
CA GLU A 495 -29.16 -49.73 4.67
C GLU A 495 -28.12 -49.54 5.77
N VAL A 496 -28.44 -49.93 6.98
CA VAL A 496 -27.53 -49.92 8.14
C VAL A 496 -26.87 -51.27 8.23
N VAL A 497 -25.56 -51.34 8.01
CA VAL A 497 -24.77 -52.57 8.09
C VAL A 497 -23.72 -52.48 9.19
N PRO A 498 -23.25 -53.61 9.76
CA PRO A 498 -22.18 -53.59 10.74
C PRO A 498 -20.87 -53.01 10.19
N MET A 499 -20.15 -52.27 11.02
CA MET A 499 -18.83 -51.73 10.68
C MET A 499 -17.80 -52.86 10.61
N THR A 500 -17.30 -53.16 9.42
CA THR A 500 -16.21 -54.13 9.22
C THR A 500 -14.86 -53.42 9.14
N ASP A 501 -13.77 -54.17 9.35
CA ASP A 501 -12.41 -53.65 9.19
C ASP A 501 -12.16 -53.15 7.75
N SER A 502 -12.75 -53.79 6.77
CA SER A 502 -12.67 -53.33 5.36
C SER A 502 -13.35 -51.98 5.15
N LEU A 503 -14.58 -51.80 5.66
CA LEU A 503 -15.30 -50.51 5.58
C LEU A 503 -14.58 -49.40 6.36
N ARG A 504 -14.09 -49.74 7.56
CA ARG A 504 -13.27 -48.81 8.36
C ARG A 504 -12.03 -48.35 7.59
N SER A 505 -11.32 -49.26 6.94
CA SER A 505 -10.17 -48.95 6.11
C SER A 505 -10.54 -48.09 4.91
N THR A 506 -11.68 -48.37 4.25
CA THR A 506 -12.16 -47.56 3.12
C THR A 506 -12.45 -46.12 3.54
N ILE A 507 -13.15 -45.92 4.66
CA ILE A 507 -13.45 -44.59 5.20
C ILE A 507 -12.16 -43.86 5.56
N MET A 508 -11.22 -44.53 6.22
CA MET A 508 -9.96 -43.88 6.61
C MET A 508 -9.08 -43.58 5.41
N ASN A 509 -9.05 -44.42 4.37
CA ASN A 509 -8.33 -44.14 3.14
C ASN A 509 -8.91 -42.90 2.41
N ALA A 510 -10.24 -42.75 2.36
CA ALA A 510 -10.88 -41.56 1.84
C ALA A 510 -10.48 -40.30 2.62
N ASN A 511 -10.55 -40.36 3.96
CA ASN A 511 -10.09 -39.27 4.82
C ASN A 511 -8.62 -38.93 4.56
N ASP A 512 -7.73 -39.93 4.49
CA ASP A 512 -6.30 -39.68 4.31
C ASP A 512 -5.97 -39.11 2.93
N SER A 513 -6.73 -39.53 1.90
CA SER A 513 -6.62 -38.93 0.55
C SER A 513 -6.96 -37.44 0.57
N TYR A 514 -8.10 -37.06 1.15
CA TYR A 514 -8.49 -35.66 1.25
C TYR A 514 -7.53 -34.85 2.13
N ALA A 515 -7.08 -35.42 3.24
CA ALA A 515 -6.11 -34.78 4.13
C ALA A 515 -4.74 -34.57 3.46
N ALA A 516 -4.31 -35.50 2.60
CA ALA A 516 -3.08 -35.36 1.79
C ALA A 516 -3.18 -34.18 0.80
N ASP A 517 -4.38 -33.90 0.29
CA ASP A 517 -4.66 -32.73 -0.56
C ASP A 517 -4.82 -31.42 0.26
N GLY A 518 -4.63 -31.49 1.59
CA GLY A 518 -4.70 -30.34 2.49
C GLY A 518 -6.12 -29.90 2.84
N LEU A 519 -7.11 -30.75 2.58
CA LEU A 519 -8.50 -30.46 2.90
C LEU A 519 -8.82 -30.84 4.37
N ARG A 520 -9.72 -30.10 4.97
CA ARG A 520 -10.25 -30.40 6.30
C ARG A 520 -11.42 -31.35 6.17
N VAL A 521 -11.42 -32.47 6.93
CA VAL A 521 -12.45 -33.47 6.88
C VAL A 521 -13.17 -33.58 8.22
N LEU A 522 -14.50 -33.52 8.18
CA LEU A 522 -15.37 -33.82 9.32
C LEU A 522 -16.18 -35.09 9.03
N ALA A 523 -16.24 -36.01 10.00
CA ALA A 523 -17.13 -37.17 9.95
C ALA A 523 -18.44 -36.82 10.62
N VAL A 524 -19.52 -37.31 10.05
CA VAL A 524 -20.88 -37.24 10.59
C VAL A 524 -21.39 -38.65 10.85
N ALA A 525 -21.93 -38.87 12.03
CA ALA A 525 -22.56 -40.09 12.45
C ALA A 525 -23.84 -39.79 13.24
N TYR A 526 -24.74 -40.76 13.35
CA TYR A 526 -25.93 -40.61 14.16
C TYR A 526 -26.13 -41.84 15.09
N ARG A 527 -26.95 -41.63 16.12
CA ARG A 527 -27.41 -42.74 16.99
C ARG A 527 -28.89 -42.55 17.31
N PRO A 528 -29.75 -43.50 16.93
CA PRO A 528 -31.11 -43.56 17.43
C PRO A 528 -31.15 -43.76 18.94
N ILE A 529 -31.96 -43.01 19.66
CA ILE A 529 -32.12 -43.14 21.12
C ILE A 529 -33.54 -43.65 21.40
N HIS A 530 -33.62 -44.89 21.86
CA HIS A 530 -34.89 -45.51 22.20
C HIS A 530 -35.36 -45.09 23.60
N ARG A 531 -36.64 -45.10 23.81
CA ARG A 531 -37.27 -44.85 25.12
C ARG A 531 -36.94 -45.99 26.05
N ASP A 532 -36.48 -45.71 27.25
CA ASP A 532 -36.09 -46.75 28.25
C ASP A 532 -34.86 -47.62 27.86
N GLU A 533 -33.96 -47.09 27.10
CA GLU A 533 -32.70 -47.76 26.69
C GLU A 533 -31.80 -47.99 27.94
N PRO A 534 -31.34 -49.23 28.22
CA PRO A 534 -30.44 -49.50 29.33
C PRO A 534 -29.14 -48.70 29.23
N GLY A 535 -28.77 -47.99 30.29
CA GLY A 535 -27.54 -47.22 30.37
C GLY A 535 -27.64 -45.82 29.75
N VAL A 536 -28.85 -45.35 29.39
CA VAL A 536 -29.13 -43.96 29.04
C VAL A 536 -29.99 -43.34 30.15
N PRO A 537 -29.62 -42.20 30.75
CA PRO A 537 -30.42 -41.55 31.80
C PRO A 537 -31.86 -41.24 31.35
N ALA A 538 -32.85 -41.41 32.22
CA ALA A 538 -34.26 -41.10 31.90
C ALA A 538 -34.46 -39.59 31.60
N SER A 539 -33.68 -38.73 32.26
CA SER A 539 -33.70 -37.26 32.05
C SER A 539 -32.63 -36.82 31.05
N MET A 540 -33.07 -36.11 30.02
CA MET A 540 -32.18 -35.54 29.00
C MET A 540 -31.15 -34.55 29.59
N SER A 541 -31.46 -33.88 30.69
CA SER A 541 -30.53 -32.99 31.38
C SER A 541 -29.31 -33.70 31.96
N GLN A 542 -29.38 -34.99 32.13
CA GLN A 542 -28.31 -35.87 32.69
C GLN A 542 -27.49 -36.53 31.60
N TYR A 543 -27.79 -36.38 30.31
CA TYR A 543 -27.03 -36.99 29.22
C TYR A 543 -25.57 -36.49 29.22
N THR A 544 -24.65 -37.44 29.24
CA THR A 544 -23.21 -37.21 29.16
C THR A 544 -22.66 -37.75 27.83
N PRO A 545 -21.47 -37.33 27.43
CA PRO A 545 -20.82 -37.87 26.25
C PRO A 545 -20.70 -39.41 26.28
N ASP A 546 -20.39 -40.00 27.42
CA ASP A 546 -20.24 -41.45 27.56
C ASP A 546 -21.57 -42.19 27.37
N ASP A 547 -22.69 -41.58 27.65
CA ASP A 547 -24.02 -42.15 27.46
C ASP A 547 -24.45 -42.13 25.98
N ILE A 548 -24.09 -41.09 25.24
CA ILE A 548 -24.62 -40.81 23.92
C ILE A 548 -23.61 -41.12 22.80
N GLU A 549 -22.33 -40.78 22.97
CA GLU A 549 -21.29 -40.91 21.95
C GLU A 549 -20.69 -42.33 21.93
N LYS A 550 -21.55 -43.32 21.76
CA LYS A 550 -21.18 -44.75 21.64
C LYS A 550 -22.13 -45.44 20.66
N ASP A 551 -21.73 -46.54 20.10
CA ASP A 551 -22.52 -47.35 19.15
C ASP A 551 -23.10 -46.53 18.01
N LEU A 552 -22.28 -45.58 17.48
CA LEU A 552 -22.68 -44.68 16.41
C LEU A 552 -22.86 -45.43 15.08
N THR A 553 -23.75 -44.94 14.24
CA THR A 553 -23.88 -45.31 12.84
C THR A 553 -23.21 -44.25 12.00
N PHE A 554 -22.10 -44.54 11.36
CA PHE A 554 -21.37 -43.66 10.49
C PHE A 554 -22.18 -43.37 9.21
N VAL A 555 -22.27 -42.11 8.80
CA VAL A 555 -23.01 -41.67 7.59
C VAL A 555 -22.02 -41.30 6.49
N GLY A 556 -21.14 -40.35 6.74
CA GLY A 556 -20.24 -39.85 5.71
C GLY A 556 -19.22 -38.83 6.21
N LEU A 557 -18.52 -38.24 5.24
CA LEU A 557 -17.52 -37.19 5.44
C LEU A 557 -17.95 -35.92 4.73
N GLU A 558 -17.79 -34.79 5.40
CA GLU A 558 -17.89 -33.46 4.83
C GLU A 558 -16.48 -32.86 4.70
N VAL A 559 -16.08 -32.55 3.48
CA VAL A 559 -14.71 -32.17 3.12
C VAL A 559 -14.68 -30.71 2.70
N MET A 560 -13.88 -29.92 3.36
CA MET A 560 -13.91 -28.47 3.23
C MET A 560 -12.51 -27.86 3.19
N GLN A 561 -12.44 -26.68 2.62
CA GLN A 561 -11.24 -25.81 2.61
C GLN A 561 -11.64 -24.34 2.64
N ASP A 562 -10.71 -23.50 3.05
CA ASP A 562 -10.75 -22.07 2.77
C ASP A 562 -10.13 -21.87 1.38
N PRO A 563 -10.92 -21.49 0.35
CA PRO A 563 -10.47 -21.47 -1.03
C PRO A 563 -9.52 -20.27 -1.29
N PRO A 564 -8.51 -20.44 -2.15
CA PRO A 564 -7.71 -19.32 -2.60
C PRO A 564 -8.57 -18.32 -3.38
N ARG A 565 -8.20 -17.03 -3.28
CA ARG A 565 -8.85 -16.00 -4.08
C ARG A 565 -8.53 -16.21 -5.57
N PRO A 566 -9.47 -16.00 -6.49
CA PRO A 566 -9.27 -16.28 -7.92
C PRO A 566 -8.08 -15.55 -8.55
N GLU A 567 -7.79 -14.33 -8.09
CA GLU A 567 -6.77 -13.45 -8.65
C GLU A 567 -5.36 -13.80 -8.19
N VAL A 568 -5.21 -14.52 -7.07
CA VAL A 568 -3.92 -14.73 -6.41
C VAL A 568 -2.95 -15.53 -7.27
N ALA A 569 -3.41 -16.56 -7.97
CA ALA A 569 -2.53 -17.35 -8.82
C ALA A 569 -1.90 -16.53 -9.94
N ALA A 570 -2.67 -15.63 -10.56
CA ALA A 570 -2.19 -14.69 -11.58
C ALA A 570 -1.20 -13.68 -10.97
N ALA A 571 -1.50 -13.14 -9.78
CA ALA A 571 -0.65 -12.20 -9.06
C ALA A 571 0.69 -12.83 -8.64
N VAL A 572 0.69 -14.08 -8.16
CA VAL A 572 1.93 -14.83 -7.84
C VAL A 572 2.76 -15.08 -9.09
N ALA A 573 2.12 -15.42 -10.22
CA ALA A 573 2.82 -15.59 -11.49
C ALA A 573 3.45 -14.27 -11.97
N GLU A 574 2.79 -13.14 -11.76
CA GLU A 574 3.29 -11.80 -12.05
C GLU A 574 4.48 -11.44 -11.15
N CYS A 575 4.38 -11.66 -9.82
CA CYS A 575 5.51 -11.51 -8.90
C CYS A 575 6.73 -12.28 -9.39
N ARG A 576 6.55 -13.54 -9.80
CA ARG A 576 7.65 -14.38 -10.29
C ARG A 576 8.29 -13.83 -11.56
N ARG A 577 7.49 -13.34 -12.53
CA ARG A 577 7.99 -12.64 -13.72
C ARG A 577 8.76 -11.38 -13.37
N ALA A 578 8.30 -10.68 -12.33
CA ALA A 578 8.92 -9.48 -11.81
C ALA A 578 10.18 -9.75 -10.96
N GLY A 579 10.61 -11.01 -10.82
CA GLY A 579 11.75 -11.41 -9.99
C GLY A 579 11.49 -11.31 -8.49
N ILE A 580 10.21 -11.21 -8.07
CA ILE A 580 9.80 -11.14 -6.67
C ILE A 580 9.48 -12.55 -6.18
N ARG A 581 10.08 -12.95 -5.07
CA ARG A 581 9.79 -14.23 -4.42
C ARG A 581 8.63 -14.07 -3.45
N VAL A 582 7.69 -15.00 -3.51
CA VAL A 582 6.59 -15.05 -2.54
C VAL A 582 6.84 -16.23 -1.60
N ILE A 583 6.83 -15.97 -0.29
CA ILE A 583 7.05 -16.95 0.77
C ILE A 583 5.79 -16.99 1.64
N MET A 584 5.20 -18.17 1.80
CA MET A 584 4.04 -18.36 2.69
C MET A 584 4.52 -18.60 4.11
N ILE A 585 3.98 -17.83 5.08
CA ILE A 585 4.25 -17.96 6.51
C ILE A 585 2.90 -17.98 7.24
N THR A 586 2.50 -19.15 7.77
CA THR A 586 1.15 -19.31 8.33
C THR A 586 1.15 -20.05 9.68
N GLY A 587 0.11 -19.79 10.49
CA GLY A 587 -0.21 -20.59 11.68
C GLY A 587 -0.79 -21.98 11.39
N ASP A 588 -1.17 -22.26 10.12
CA ASP A 588 -1.82 -23.48 9.70
C ASP A 588 -0.90 -24.70 9.62
N TYR A 589 -1.52 -25.87 9.45
CA TYR A 589 -0.81 -27.13 9.29
C TYR A 589 -0.04 -27.20 7.96
N GLY A 590 1.15 -27.84 8.01
CA GLY A 590 2.08 -27.84 6.89
C GLY A 590 1.53 -28.42 5.58
N LEU A 591 0.75 -29.50 5.62
CA LEU A 591 0.14 -30.12 4.43
C LEU A 591 -0.85 -29.16 3.74
N THR A 592 -1.71 -28.51 4.52
CA THR A 592 -2.67 -27.52 4.02
C THR A 592 -1.95 -26.33 3.38
N ALA A 593 -0.90 -25.82 4.05
CA ALA A 593 -0.09 -24.71 3.56
C ALA A 593 0.58 -25.05 2.20
N VAL A 594 1.17 -26.23 2.09
CA VAL A 594 1.83 -26.70 0.85
C VAL A 594 0.82 -26.93 -0.28
N SER A 595 -0.34 -27.52 0.02
CA SER A 595 -1.40 -27.73 -0.97
C SER A 595 -1.84 -26.40 -1.59
N ILE A 596 -2.15 -25.41 -0.76
CA ILE A 596 -2.55 -24.08 -1.23
C ILE A 596 -1.40 -23.38 -1.96
N ALA A 597 -0.18 -23.40 -1.40
CA ALA A 597 1.00 -22.81 -2.03
C ALA A 597 1.27 -23.38 -3.44
N ARG A 598 0.98 -24.68 -3.63
CA ARG A 598 1.09 -25.33 -4.95
C ARG A 598 -0.04 -24.93 -5.89
N LYS A 599 -1.29 -24.89 -5.41
CA LYS A 599 -2.47 -24.47 -6.20
C LYS A 599 -2.31 -23.05 -6.76
N ILE A 600 -1.76 -22.12 -5.96
CA ILE A 600 -1.55 -20.71 -6.37
C ILE A 600 -0.17 -20.43 -6.99
N GLY A 601 0.68 -21.47 -7.11
CA GLY A 601 1.96 -21.36 -7.81
C GLY A 601 3.11 -20.75 -7.02
N ILE A 602 3.01 -20.57 -5.70
CA ILE A 602 4.13 -20.17 -4.82
C ILE A 602 5.22 -21.25 -4.87
N VAL A 603 4.82 -22.53 -4.88
CA VAL A 603 5.69 -23.69 -4.93
C VAL A 603 5.41 -24.49 -6.19
N LYS A 604 6.47 -24.84 -6.95
CA LYS A 604 6.41 -25.69 -8.15
C LYS A 604 6.99 -27.08 -7.91
N GLY A 605 7.95 -27.19 -6.97
CA GLY A 605 8.63 -28.45 -6.66
C GLY A 605 7.69 -29.49 -6.04
N ALA A 606 7.96 -30.76 -6.32
CA ALA A 606 7.20 -31.86 -5.74
C ALA A 606 7.37 -31.95 -4.21
N HIS A 607 8.56 -31.61 -3.70
CA HIS A 607 8.89 -31.67 -2.27
C HIS A 607 9.53 -30.33 -1.81
N PRO A 608 8.73 -29.27 -1.60
CA PRO A 608 9.25 -28.03 -1.07
C PRO A 608 9.74 -28.22 0.36
N LYS A 609 10.71 -27.42 0.80
CA LYS A 609 11.12 -27.45 2.20
C LYS A 609 10.04 -26.79 3.05
N VAL A 610 9.53 -27.53 4.03
CA VAL A 610 8.55 -27.05 5.00
C VAL A 610 9.24 -26.93 6.35
N PHE A 611 9.12 -25.77 7.00
CA PHE A 611 9.54 -25.60 8.38
C PHE A 611 8.31 -25.49 9.27
N SER A 612 8.26 -26.33 10.28
CA SER A 612 7.37 -26.09 11.43
C SER A 612 8.05 -25.14 12.43
N GLY A 613 7.25 -24.51 13.31
CA GLY A 613 7.80 -23.64 14.36
C GLY A 613 8.87 -24.34 15.20
N LEU A 614 8.64 -25.60 15.60
CA LEU A 614 9.58 -26.42 16.37
C LEU A 614 10.89 -26.74 15.62
N GLU A 615 10.81 -26.91 14.30
CA GLU A 615 12.01 -27.12 13.47
C GLU A 615 12.79 -25.84 13.31
N LEU A 616 12.11 -24.71 13.13
CA LEU A 616 12.75 -23.42 13.01
C LEU A 616 13.52 -23.02 14.27
N GLU A 617 13.00 -23.32 15.46
CA GLU A 617 13.71 -23.07 16.72
C GLU A 617 15.08 -23.80 16.81
N LYS A 618 15.14 -25.00 16.23
CA LYS A 618 16.36 -25.81 16.23
C LYS A 618 17.30 -25.49 15.07
N THR A 619 16.84 -24.72 14.10
CA THR A 619 17.59 -24.36 12.89
C THR A 619 18.46 -23.12 13.15
N SER A 620 19.75 -23.17 12.79
CA SER A 620 20.62 -22.01 12.86
C SER A 620 20.26 -20.96 11.80
N ASP A 621 20.64 -19.69 12.03
CA ASP A 621 20.37 -18.62 11.04
C ASP A 621 21.09 -18.84 9.71
N GLU A 622 22.28 -19.46 9.72
CA GLU A 622 23.00 -19.81 8.49
C GLU A 622 22.27 -20.88 7.66
N GLU A 623 21.70 -21.89 8.32
CA GLU A 623 20.89 -22.92 7.67
C GLU A 623 19.56 -22.33 7.16
N LEU A 624 18.95 -21.44 7.95
CA LEU A 624 17.75 -20.74 7.54
C LEU A 624 18.00 -19.89 6.28
N ARG A 625 19.08 -19.09 6.26
CA ARG A 625 19.47 -18.29 5.08
C ARG A 625 19.78 -19.13 3.84
N ARG A 626 20.34 -20.33 4.03
CA ARG A 626 20.53 -21.27 2.92
C ARG A 626 19.21 -21.80 2.38
N ALA A 627 18.27 -22.12 3.27
CA ALA A 627 16.93 -22.59 2.90
C ALA A 627 16.11 -21.49 2.21
N LEU A 628 16.20 -20.26 2.69
CA LEU A 628 15.51 -19.09 2.15
C LEU A 628 15.91 -18.74 0.70
N LYS A 629 17.00 -19.31 0.16
CA LYS A 629 17.35 -19.18 -1.27
C LYS A 629 16.50 -20.06 -2.19
N GLY A 630 15.83 -21.07 -1.64
CA GLY A 630 14.99 -22.01 -2.38
C GLY A 630 13.50 -21.79 -2.15
N GLU A 631 12.69 -22.77 -2.63
CA GLU A 631 11.24 -22.82 -2.32
C GLU A 631 11.02 -23.32 -0.91
N VAL A 632 10.41 -22.50 -0.07
CA VAL A 632 10.19 -22.79 1.36
C VAL A 632 8.79 -22.32 1.78
N VAL A 633 8.18 -23.10 2.67
CA VAL A 633 6.89 -22.80 3.32
C VAL A 633 7.09 -22.89 4.83
N PHE A 634 6.58 -21.93 5.57
CA PHE A 634 6.60 -21.90 7.02
C PHE A 634 5.20 -22.16 7.57
N ALA A 635 5.06 -23.14 8.43
CA ALA A 635 3.79 -23.62 8.96
C ALA A 635 3.81 -23.67 10.50
N ARG A 636 2.68 -23.40 11.15
CA ARG A 636 2.54 -23.36 12.62
C ARG A 636 3.53 -22.40 13.27
N MET A 637 3.63 -21.19 12.71
CA MET A 637 4.59 -20.20 13.13
C MET A 637 4.04 -19.30 14.25
N ALA A 638 4.85 -19.12 15.30
CA ALA A 638 4.62 -18.12 16.32
C ALA A 638 5.07 -16.72 15.85
N PRO A 639 4.61 -15.62 16.48
CA PRO A 639 4.96 -14.24 16.08
C PRO A 639 6.47 -13.96 16.00
N GLU A 640 7.22 -14.43 17.02
CA GLU A 640 8.67 -14.24 17.10
C GLU A 640 9.41 -14.97 15.97
N GLN A 641 8.84 -16.10 15.53
CA GLN A 641 9.40 -16.89 14.44
C GLN A 641 9.14 -16.22 13.08
N LYS A 642 7.98 -15.57 12.90
CA LYS A 642 7.70 -14.74 11.72
C LYS A 642 8.72 -13.59 11.64
N LEU A 643 8.95 -12.90 12.74
CA LEU A 643 9.95 -11.82 12.86
C LEU A 643 11.36 -12.30 12.48
N ARG A 644 11.78 -13.46 12.99
CA ARG A 644 13.10 -14.07 12.71
C ARG A 644 13.31 -14.36 11.22
N VAL A 645 12.29 -14.81 10.52
CA VAL A 645 12.35 -15.04 9.06
C VAL A 645 12.61 -13.72 8.33
N VAL A 646 11.88 -12.66 8.70
CA VAL A 646 12.04 -11.32 8.11
C VAL A 646 13.45 -10.77 8.33
N GLU A 647 13.97 -10.86 9.55
CA GLU A 647 15.32 -10.40 9.89
C GLU A 647 16.41 -11.11 9.09
N ASN A 648 16.26 -12.44 8.88
CA ASN A 648 17.20 -13.21 8.09
C ASN A 648 17.14 -12.87 6.59
N LEU A 649 15.96 -12.56 6.03
CA LEU A 649 15.82 -12.08 4.66
C LEU A 649 16.47 -10.70 4.50
N GLN A 650 16.22 -9.76 5.42
CA GLN A 650 16.85 -8.44 5.41
C GLN A 650 18.39 -8.54 5.55
N ALA A 651 18.89 -9.44 6.40
CA ALA A 651 20.32 -9.70 6.54
C ALA A 651 20.96 -10.31 5.27
N MET A 652 20.17 -10.87 4.35
CA MET A 652 20.61 -11.31 3.01
C MET A 652 20.60 -10.16 1.99
N GLY A 653 20.18 -8.96 2.36
CA GLY A 653 20.06 -7.79 1.49
C GLY A 653 18.75 -7.72 0.70
N GLU A 654 17.76 -8.53 1.06
CA GLU A 654 16.44 -8.50 0.45
C GLU A 654 15.59 -7.35 1.01
N VAL A 655 14.77 -6.75 0.16
CA VAL A 655 13.74 -5.79 0.55
C VAL A 655 12.44 -6.57 0.75
N VAL A 656 11.99 -6.62 1.99
CA VAL A 656 10.94 -7.54 2.43
C VAL A 656 9.62 -6.80 2.67
N ALA A 657 8.57 -7.22 1.95
CA ALA A 657 7.20 -6.90 2.29
C ALA A 657 6.59 -8.03 3.13
N VAL A 658 5.81 -7.70 4.15
CA VAL A 658 5.13 -8.67 5.02
C VAL A 658 3.65 -8.35 5.04
N THR A 659 2.79 -9.37 4.88
CA THR A 659 1.35 -9.21 5.08
C THR A 659 0.89 -9.84 6.38
N GLY A 660 -0.13 -9.25 7.01
CA GLY A 660 -0.74 -9.79 8.22
C GLY A 660 -2.06 -9.09 8.54
N ASP A 661 -2.90 -9.73 9.35
CA ASP A 661 -4.21 -9.21 9.78
C ASP A 661 -4.36 -9.18 11.32
N GLY A 662 -3.54 -9.92 12.04
CA GLY A 662 -3.64 -10.09 13.48
C GLY A 662 -2.63 -9.31 14.31
N VAL A 663 -2.87 -9.26 15.62
CA VAL A 663 -1.91 -8.74 16.62
C VAL A 663 -0.58 -9.48 16.52
N ASN A 664 -0.64 -10.80 16.26
CA ASN A 664 0.51 -11.68 16.14
C ASN A 664 1.45 -11.34 14.97
N ASP A 665 0.97 -10.60 13.98
CA ASP A 665 1.76 -10.18 12.82
C ASP A 665 2.45 -8.84 13.03
N SER A 666 1.98 -8.04 13.98
CA SER A 666 2.41 -6.66 14.19
C SER A 666 3.93 -6.50 14.38
N PRO A 667 4.65 -7.38 15.09
CA PRO A 667 6.11 -7.29 15.18
C PRO A 667 6.80 -7.47 13.82
N ALA A 668 6.33 -8.41 13.01
CA ALA A 668 6.86 -8.68 11.67
C ALA A 668 6.51 -7.56 10.68
N LEU A 669 5.26 -7.04 10.75
CA LEU A 669 4.80 -5.88 9.95
C LEU A 669 5.66 -4.64 10.21
N LYS A 670 5.92 -4.33 11.47
CA LYS A 670 6.72 -3.17 11.87
C LYS A 670 8.20 -3.30 11.52
N LYS A 671 8.72 -4.53 11.50
CA LYS A 671 10.13 -4.82 11.19
C LYS A 671 10.40 -4.85 9.70
N ALA A 672 9.45 -5.25 8.89
CA ALA A 672 9.56 -5.31 7.44
C ALA A 672 9.97 -3.96 6.83
N ASP A 673 10.49 -3.97 5.62
CA ASP A 673 10.70 -2.74 4.83
C ASP A 673 9.35 -2.16 4.39
N ILE A 674 8.34 -3.04 4.21
CA ILE A 674 6.94 -2.69 3.97
C ILE A 674 6.04 -3.64 4.76
N GLY A 675 5.39 -3.14 5.78
CA GLY A 675 4.27 -3.81 6.44
C GLY A 675 2.96 -3.57 5.67
N VAL A 676 2.19 -4.63 5.43
CA VAL A 676 0.92 -4.59 4.69
C VAL A 676 -0.18 -5.21 5.55
N ALA A 677 -1.15 -4.42 5.98
CA ALA A 677 -2.29 -4.90 6.76
C ALA A 677 -3.55 -5.05 5.92
N MET A 678 -4.41 -5.98 6.33
CA MET A 678 -5.76 -6.12 5.78
C MET A 678 -6.65 -4.98 6.28
N GLY A 679 -7.51 -4.45 5.43
CA GLY A 679 -8.37 -3.31 5.74
C GLY A 679 -9.72 -3.71 6.34
N ILE A 680 -10.27 -4.86 5.90
CA ILE A 680 -11.57 -5.38 6.34
C ILE A 680 -11.38 -6.27 7.56
N THR A 681 -10.56 -7.34 7.44
CA THR A 681 -10.35 -8.34 8.48
C THR A 681 -9.24 -7.97 9.46
N GLY A 682 -8.35 -7.03 9.10
CA GLY A 682 -7.21 -6.66 9.92
C GLY A 682 -7.60 -5.93 11.21
N THR A 683 -6.92 -6.29 12.31
CA THR A 683 -7.04 -5.59 13.59
C THR A 683 -6.44 -4.17 13.51
N ASP A 684 -6.86 -3.28 14.38
CA ASP A 684 -6.33 -1.91 14.40
C ASP A 684 -4.84 -1.88 14.72
N VAL A 685 -4.35 -2.82 15.54
CA VAL A 685 -2.92 -2.98 15.85
C VAL A 685 -2.13 -3.36 14.60
N ALA A 686 -2.62 -4.30 13.80
CA ALA A 686 -1.98 -4.67 12.53
C ALA A 686 -2.00 -3.50 11.54
N LYS A 687 -3.16 -2.82 11.41
CA LYS A 687 -3.29 -1.62 10.57
C LYS A 687 -2.33 -0.53 11.01
N GLU A 688 -2.12 -0.30 12.30
CA GLU A 688 -1.20 0.72 12.79
C GLU A 688 0.26 0.38 12.53
N ALA A 689 0.65 -0.88 12.76
CA ALA A 689 2.02 -1.37 12.54
C ALA A 689 2.43 -1.33 11.07
N ALA A 690 1.47 -1.42 10.15
CA ALA A 690 1.71 -1.51 8.71
C ALA A 690 1.97 -0.14 8.06
N ASP A 691 2.72 -0.15 6.94
CA ASP A 691 2.97 1.00 6.06
C ASP A 691 1.88 1.16 5.00
N MET A 692 1.19 0.08 4.66
CA MET A 692 0.14 0.03 3.64
C MET A 692 -1.05 -0.78 4.15
N ILE A 693 -2.25 -0.37 3.76
CA ILE A 693 -3.51 -1.07 4.08
C ILE A 693 -4.22 -1.44 2.78
N LEU A 694 -4.63 -2.71 2.67
CA LEU A 694 -5.41 -3.21 1.54
C LEU A 694 -6.90 -3.08 1.85
N THR A 695 -7.60 -2.16 1.20
CA THR A 695 -9.03 -1.91 1.48
C THR A 695 -9.96 -3.03 0.99
N ASP A 696 -9.44 -3.98 0.21
CA ASP A 696 -10.15 -5.15 -0.35
C ASP A 696 -9.62 -6.50 0.18
N ASP A 697 -8.66 -6.49 1.10
CA ASP A 697 -7.96 -7.65 1.65
C ASP A 697 -7.38 -8.59 0.56
N ASN A 698 -7.01 -8.05 -0.61
CA ASN A 698 -6.59 -8.84 -1.76
C ASN A 698 -5.08 -8.73 -2.04
N PHE A 699 -4.38 -9.87 -2.06
CA PHE A 699 -2.96 -9.95 -2.38
C PHE A 699 -2.61 -9.30 -3.74
N ALA A 700 -3.50 -9.38 -4.75
CA ALA A 700 -3.27 -8.78 -6.05
C ALA A 700 -3.06 -7.25 -5.97
N SER A 701 -3.68 -6.57 -5.00
CA SER A 701 -3.52 -5.13 -4.77
C SER A 701 -2.09 -4.77 -4.32
N ILE A 702 -1.34 -5.70 -3.68
CA ILE A 702 0.09 -5.52 -3.37
C ILE A 702 0.90 -5.47 -4.65
N VAL A 703 0.63 -6.38 -5.59
CA VAL A 703 1.36 -6.45 -6.87
C VAL A 703 1.18 -5.16 -7.66
N HIS A 704 -0.04 -4.63 -7.68
CA HIS A 704 -0.30 -3.32 -8.29
C HIS A 704 0.42 -2.17 -7.57
N ALA A 705 0.55 -2.23 -6.24
CA ALA A 705 1.29 -1.22 -5.49
C ALA A 705 2.80 -1.29 -5.80
N VAL A 706 3.37 -2.48 -5.96
CA VAL A 706 4.75 -2.67 -6.40
C VAL A 706 4.95 -2.15 -7.82
N GLU A 707 4.04 -2.42 -8.75
CA GLU A 707 4.04 -1.88 -10.11
C GLU A 707 4.12 -0.34 -10.11
N GLU A 708 3.25 0.31 -9.35
CA GLU A 708 3.24 1.77 -9.21
C GLU A 708 4.51 2.30 -8.52
N GLY A 709 5.04 1.62 -7.51
CA GLY A 709 6.29 1.99 -6.84
C GLY A 709 7.49 1.95 -7.80
N ARG A 710 7.59 0.93 -8.65
CA ARG A 710 8.59 0.84 -9.73
C ARG A 710 8.46 1.95 -10.76
N ALA A 711 7.22 2.27 -11.13
CA ALA A 711 6.92 3.34 -12.08
C ALA A 711 7.36 4.72 -11.56
N VAL A 712 7.15 4.98 -10.26
CA VAL A 712 7.59 6.25 -9.65
C VAL A 712 9.09 6.43 -9.77
N TYR A 713 9.87 5.42 -9.43
CA TYR A 713 11.33 5.49 -9.54
C TYR A 713 11.78 5.70 -11.00
N ALA A 714 11.17 4.97 -11.93
CA ALA A 714 11.42 5.16 -13.36
C ALA A 714 11.08 6.60 -13.82
N ASN A 715 9.97 7.15 -13.36
CA ASN A 715 9.54 8.50 -13.70
C ASN A 715 10.45 9.58 -13.11
N ILE A 716 10.97 9.38 -11.89
CA ILE A 716 11.99 10.26 -11.30
C ILE A 716 13.26 10.25 -12.18
N ARG A 717 13.70 9.09 -12.66
CA ARG A 717 14.86 8.99 -13.58
C ARG A 717 14.60 9.69 -14.91
N LYS A 718 13.38 9.56 -15.49
CA LYS A 718 12.98 10.27 -16.72
C LYS A 718 13.01 11.78 -16.55
N PHE A 719 12.46 12.25 -15.44
CA PHE A 719 12.49 13.66 -15.05
C PHE A 719 13.94 14.16 -14.91
N MET A 720 14.78 13.44 -14.17
CA MET A 720 16.19 13.82 -13.99
C MET A 720 16.96 13.81 -15.30
N LEU A 721 16.72 12.81 -16.17
CA LEU A 721 17.34 12.75 -17.49
C LEU A 721 17.00 13.99 -18.32
N TYR A 722 15.72 14.39 -18.30
CA TYR A 722 15.23 15.54 -19.04
C TYR A 722 15.83 16.86 -18.53
N ILE A 723 15.85 17.09 -17.21
CA ILE A 723 16.42 18.32 -16.64
C ILE A 723 17.94 18.41 -16.83
N LEU A 724 18.67 17.29 -16.63
CA LEU A 724 20.11 17.33 -16.78
C LEU A 724 20.58 17.51 -18.23
N ASN A 725 19.77 17.11 -19.20
CA ASN A 725 20.16 17.28 -20.59
C ASN A 725 20.05 18.74 -21.08
N SER A 726 19.17 19.56 -20.48
CA SER A 726 18.99 20.96 -20.86
C SER A 726 20.21 21.83 -20.55
N ASN A 727 21.00 21.45 -19.54
CA ASN A 727 22.20 22.22 -19.14
C ASN A 727 23.30 22.22 -20.21
N VAL A 728 23.40 21.20 -21.06
CA VAL A 728 24.44 21.07 -22.07
C VAL A 728 24.21 22.02 -23.27
N PRO A 729 22.98 22.15 -23.81
CA PRO A 729 22.63 23.16 -24.84
C PRO A 729 22.90 24.61 -24.43
N GLU A 730 22.99 24.88 -23.14
CA GLU A 730 23.33 26.22 -22.60
C GLU A 730 24.85 26.37 -22.38
N ALA A 731 25.48 25.36 -21.82
CA ALA A 731 26.90 25.39 -21.46
C ALA A 731 27.82 25.27 -22.67
N VAL A 732 27.52 24.43 -23.65
CA VAL A 732 28.41 24.18 -24.79
C VAL A 732 28.50 25.40 -25.72
N PRO A 733 27.40 26.08 -26.10
CA PRO A 733 27.49 27.34 -26.86
C PRO A 733 28.25 28.44 -26.10
N SER A 734 28.05 28.52 -24.79
CA SER A 734 28.78 29.44 -23.91
C SER A 734 30.28 29.11 -23.84
N ALA A 735 30.64 27.83 -23.82
CA ALA A 735 32.03 27.39 -23.89
C ALA A 735 32.67 27.70 -25.27
N VAL A 736 31.94 27.56 -26.37
CA VAL A 736 32.40 27.93 -27.70
C VAL A 736 32.73 29.45 -27.77
N TYR A 737 31.89 30.30 -27.21
CA TYR A 737 32.15 31.73 -27.06
C TYR A 737 33.47 31.99 -26.31
N LEU A 738 33.64 31.40 -25.14
CA LEU A 738 34.81 31.55 -24.28
C LEU A 738 36.09 31.05 -24.97
N LEU A 739 36.06 29.83 -25.54
CA LEU A 739 37.22 29.23 -26.20
C LEU A 739 37.62 29.91 -27.51
N SER A 740 36.66 30.57 -28.17
CA SER A 740 36.96 31.40 -29.35
C SER A 740 37.56 32.76 -29.02
N GLY A 741 37.68 33.14 -27.72
CA GLY A 741 38.09 34.46 -27.26
C GLY A 741 37.12 35.55 -27.71
N GLY A 742 35.82 35.26 -27.83
CA GLY A 742 34.80 36.18 -28.31
C GLY A 742 34.72 36.31 -29.84
N ALA A 743 35.46 35.54 -30.61
CA ALA A 743 35.34 35.54 -32.09
C ALA A 743 33.98 34.97 -32.56
N VAL A 744 33.41 34.02 -31.83
CA VAL A 744 31.99 33.64 -31.90
C VAL A 744 31.30 34.42 -30.81
N PRO A 745 30.33 35.34 -31.12
CA PRO A 745 29.63 36.07 -30.09
C PRO A 745 28.76 35.12 -29.23
N LEU A 746 28.44 35.52 -28.02
CA LEU A 746 27.71 34.68 -27.06
C LEU A 746 26.35 34.23 -27.66
N PRO A 747 26.09 32.92 -27.86
CA PRO A 747 24.89 32.47 -28.56
C PRO A 747 23.61 32.60 -27.73
N LEU A 748 23.73 32.68 -26.40
CA LEU A 748 22.63 32.84 -25.46
C LEU A 748 22.97 33.90 -24.43
N THR A 749 22.08 34.86 -24.25
CA THR A 749 22.21 35.86 -23.17
C THR A 749 21.86 35.22 -21.82
N THR A 750 22.36 35.76 -20.71
CA THR A 750 22.04 35.31 -19.36
C THR A 750 20.54 35.27 -19.10
N MET A 751 19.78 36.22 -19.61
CA MET A 751 18.32 36.25 -19.47
C MET A 751 17.63 35.14 -20.24
N GLN A 752 18.16 34.76 -21.40
CA GLN A 752 17.65 33.64 -22.19
C GLN A 752 17.93 32.31 -21.52
N ILE A 753 19.11 32.12 -20.90
CA ILE A 753 19.44 30.94 -20.08
C ILE A 753 18.45 30.81 -18.92
N LEU A 754 18.28 31.87 -18.12
CA LEU A 754 17.30 31.88 -17.03
C LEU A 754 15.84 31.59 -17.48
N THR A 755 15.52 31.98 -18.74
CA THR A 755 14.19 31.71 -19.32
C THR A 755 13.98 30.21 -19.60
N ILE A 756 15.03 29.52 -20.05
CA ILE A 756 14.97 28.07 -20.30
C ILE A 756 14.74 27.34 -18.98
N ASP A 757 15.63 27.50 -18.01
CA ASP A 757 15.59 26.78 -16.75
C ASP A 757 14.30 26.97 -15.95
N LEU A 758 13.86 28.24 -15.83
CA LEU A 758 12.73 28.58 -14.98
C LEU A 758 11.40 28.69 -15.73
N GLY A 759 11.44 28.93 -17.04
CA GLY A 759 10.25 29.15 -17.86
C GLY A 759 9.80 27.92 -18.65
N THR A 760 10.69 27.23 -19.34
CA THR A 760 10.30 26.19 -20.29
C THR A 760 10.43 24.79 -19.73
N ASP A 761 11.49 24.47 -19.02
CA ASP A 761 11.80 23.08 -18.61
C ASP A 761 10.88 22.50 -17.53
N MET A 762 10.41 23.32 -16.60
CA MET A 762 9.78 22.83 -15.38
C MET A 762 8.43 22.14 -15.60
N LEU A 763 7.55 22.67 -16.46
CA LEU A 763 6.20 22.11 -16.64
C LEU A 763 6.19 20.79 -17.41
N PRO A 764 6.95 20.60 -18.51
CA PRO A 764 7.09 19.30 -19.16
C PRO A 764 7.75 18.25 -18.28
N ALA A 765 8.79 18.65 -17.53
CA ALA A 765 9.46 17.80 -16.55
C ALA A 765 8.49 17.27 -15.50
N LEU A 766 7.65 18.16 -14.95
CA LEU A 766 6.59 17.78 -14.01
C LEU A 766 5.60 16.79 -14.65
N GLY A 767 5.32 16.94 -15.94
CA GLY A 767 4.50 16.03 -16.72
C GLY A 767 5.07 14.61 -16.76
N LEU A 768 6.41 14.44 -16.87
CA LEU A 768 7.08 13.15 -16.86
C LEU A 768 6.90 12.42 -15.51
N GLY A 769 6.86 13.13 -14.40
CA GLY A 769 6.56 12.57 -13.08
C GLY A 769 5.18 11.90 -12.97
N SER A 770 4.28 12.21 -13.91
CA SER A 770 2.90 11.66 -13.93
C SER A 770 2.68 10.50 -14.90
N GLU A 771 3.72 10.00 -15.58
CA GLU A 771 3.59 8.88 -16.51
C GLU A 771 3.07 7.61 -15.82
N PRO A 772 2.16 6.87 -16.50
CA PRO A 772 1.72 5.56 -15.99
C PRO A 772 2.87 4.54 -16.05
N PRO A 773 2.75 3.38 -15.35
CA PRO A 773 3.70 2.28 -15.46
C PRO A 773 3.94 1.86 -16.92
N GLU A 774 5.20 1.60 -17.29
CA GLU A 774 5.52 0.98 -18.58
C GLU A 774 5.13 -0.50 -18.55
N LYS A 775 4.70 -1.06 -19.67
CA LYS A 775 4.22 -2.45 -19.78
C LYS A 775 5.24 -3.50 -19.35
N ASP A 776 6.52 -3.19 -19.43
CA ASP A 776 7.63 -4.06 -19.09
C ASP A 776 8.10 -3.92 -17.63
N VAL A 777 7.53 -3.01 -16.85
CA VAL A 777 7.99 -2.70 -15.48
C VAL A 777 7.95 -3.92 -14.56
N MET A 778 6.96 -4.80 -14.75
CA MET A 778 6.82 -6.08 -14.04
C MET A 778 7.51 -7.25 -14.76
N GLY A 779 8.20 -7.01 -15.85
CA GLY A 779 9.10 -7.96 -16.53
C GLY A 779 10.57 -7.78 -16.15
N ARG A 780 10.90 -6.77 -15.34
CA ARG A 780 12.25 -6.46 -14.88
C ARG A 780 12.48 -7.01 -13.47
N PRO A 781 13.71 -7.44 -13.09
CA PRO A 781 14.01 -7.81 -11.72
C PRO A 781 13.90 -6.61 -10.78
N PRO A 782 13.76 -6.83 -9.46
CA PRO A 782 13.81 -5.77 -8.46
C PRO A 782 15.09 -4.95 -8.57
N ARG A 783 14.98 -3.66 -8.31
CA ARG A 783 16.12 -2.74 -8.30
C ARG A 783 17.03 -3.04 -7.11
N ASP A 784 18.34 -2.91 -7.31
CA ASP A 784 19.30 -2.89 -6.20
C ASP A 784 19.03 -1.67 -5.30
N PRO A 785 18.77 -1.85 -4.00
CA PRO A 785 18.55 -0.74 -3.06
C PRO A 785 19.68 0.28 -3.01
N HIS A 786 20.91 -0.14 -3.37
CA HIS A 786 22.11 0.69 -3.39
C HIS A 786 22.33 1.40 -4.74
N GLU A 787 21.48 1.15 -5.75
CA GLU A 787 21.59 1.83 -7.03
C GLU A 787 21.26 3.31 -6.88
N HIS A 788 22.20 4.18 -7.26
CA HIS A 788 21.99 5.62 -7.27
C HIS A 788 21.06 6.06 -8.41
N LEU A 789 20.22 7.06 -8.15
CA LEU A 789 19.33 7.68 -9.15
C LEU A 789 20.11 8.14 -10.37
N LEU A 790 21.26 8.80 -10.16
CA LEU A 790 22.19 9.17 -11.21
C LEU A 790 23.28 8.11 -11.37
N ASN A 791 23.02 7.13 -12.21
CA ASN A 791 24.04 6.18 -12.62
C ASN A 791 24.76 6.67 -13.88
N LYS A 792 25.88 5.98 -14.23
CA LYS A 792 26.70 6.33 -15.39
C LYS A 792 25.93 6.30 -16.72
N GLU A 793 24.89 5.50 -16.81
CA GLU A 793 24.06 5.39 -17.99
C GLU A 793 23.19 6.63 -18.19
N VAL A 794 22.50 7.08 -17.13
CA VAL A 794 21.69 8.31 -17.14
C VAL A 794 22.58 9.50 -17.49
N MET A 795 23.74 9.63 -16.84
CA MET A 795 24.68 10.72 -17.12
C MET A 795 25.18 10.69 -18.59
N ARG A 796 25.51 9.52 -19.11
CA ARG A 796 25.93 9.39 -20.53
C ARG A 796 24.80 9.76 -21.48
N LYS A 797 23.56 9.33 -21.22
CA LYS A 797 22.40 9.70 -22.03
C LYS A 797 22.12 11.20 -21.96
N ALA A 798 22.15 11.81 -20.77
CA ALA A 798 21.87 13.23 -20.58
C ALA A 798 22.95 14.08 -21.28
N PHE A 799 24.21 13.89 -20.96
CA PHE A 799 25.29 14.79 -21.40
C PHE A 799 25.82 14.47 -22.79
N MET A 800 26.02 13.18 -23.13
CA MET A 800 26.68 12.78 -24.39
C MET A 800 25.72 12.50 -25.54
N TRP A 801 24.44 12.28 -25.27
CA TRP A 801 23.46 12.02 -26.33
C TRP A 801 22.50 13.18 -26.51
N TYR A 802 21.58 13.40 -25.58
CA TYR A 802 20.59 14.49 -25.69
C TYR A 802 21.26 15.87 -25.63
N GLY A 803 22.13 16.09 -24.65
CA GLY A 803 22.81 17.38 -24.50
C GLY A 803 23.59 17.81 -25.71
N ILE A 804 24.34 16.89 -26.36
CA ILE A 804 25.07 17.23 -27.60
C ILE A 804 24.12 17.49 -28.75
N LEU A 805 23.01 16.75 -28.85
CA LEU A 805 21.99 17.04 -29.89
C LEU A 805 21.38 18.42 -29.71
N GLY A 806 21.00 18.79 -28.49
CA GLY A 806 20.48 20.11 -28.17
C GLY A 806 21.50 21.24 -28.42
N ALA A 807 22.75 21.05 -27.99
CA ALA A 807 23.82 22.01 -28.23
C ALA A 807 24.11 22.21 -29.73
N ALA A 808 24.14 21.12 -30.50
CA ALA A 808 24.30 21.20 -31.94
C ALA A 808 23.13 21.92 -32.63
N ALA A 809 21.90 21.67 -32.18
CA ALA A 809 20.71 22.33 -32.70
C ALA A 809 20.74 23.84 -32.40
N SER A 810 21.08 24.22 -31.16
CA SER A 810 21.21 25.63 -30.75
C SER A 810 22.26 26.38 -31.57
N LEU A 811 23.47 25.82 -31.67
CA LEU A 811 24.54 26.39 -32.49
C LEU A 811 24.19 26.45 -33.99
N ALA A 812 23.56 25.41 -34.52
CA ALA A 812 23.11 25.37 -35.91
C ALA A 812 22.06 26.46 -36.19
N ALA A 813 21.12 26.70 -35.28
CA ALA A 813 20.12 27.75 -35.40
C ALA A 813 20.76 29.15 -35.31
N PHE A 814 21.73 29.33 -34.41
CA PHE A 814 22.49 30.56 -34.29
C PHE A 814 23.23 30.88 -35.61
N VAL A 815 23.98 29.92 -36.14
CA VAL A 815 24.72 30.05 -37.41
C VAL A 815 23.77 30.24 -38.59
N PHE A 816 22.62 29.53 -38.59
CA PHE A 816 21.60 29.67 -39.64
C PHE A 816 21.10 31.11 -39.76
N ALA A 817 20.82 31.78 -38.64
CA ALA A 817 20.42 33.19 -38.65
C ALA A 817 21.54 34.14 -39.16
N GLN A 818 22.78 33.86 -38.77
CA GLN A 818 23.95 34.60 -39.25
C GLN A 818 24.17 34.48 -40.79
N VAL A 819 24.08 33.22 -41.30
CA VAL A 819 24.21 32.95 -42.73
C VAL A 819 23.09 33.59 -43.55
N GLN A 820 21.85 33.50 -43.07
CA GLN A 820 20.73 34.22 -43.73
C GLN A 820 20.92 35.75 -43.83
N ALA A 821 21.62 36.35 -42.88
CA ALA A 821 21.98 37.74 -42.90
C ALA A 821 23.21 38.05 -43.76
N GLY A 822 23.81 37.04 -44.42
CA GLY A 822 24.95 37.21 -45.32
C GLY A 822 26.31 36.92 -44.71
N TRP A 823 26.36 36.33 -43.49
CA TRP A 823 27.64 35.89 -42.94
C TRP A 823 28.16 34.65 -43.72
N HIS A 824 29.45 34.63 -43.97
CA HIS A 824 30.16 33.54 -44.62
C HIS A 824 31.44 33.20 -43.85
N MET A 825 31.95 32.00 -44.01
CA MET A 825 33.16 31.49 -43.32
C MET A 825 34.37 32.43 -43.63
N GLY A 826 35.01 32.88 -42.56
CA GLY A 826 36.12 33.84 -42.65
C GLY A 826 35.73 35.31 -42.45
N ALA A 827 34.45 35.64 -42.43
CA ALA A 827 33.97 36.98 -42.04
C ALA A 827 33.74 37.10 -40.53
N VAL A 828 33.82 38.30 -39.98
CA VAL A 828 33.46 38.56 -38.57
C VAL A 828 31.98 38.35 -38.41
N MET A 829 31.59 37.64 -37.38
CA MET A 829 30.18 37.35 -37.06
C MET A 829 29.46 38.65 -36.59
N PHE A 830 28.17 38.77 -36.95
CA PHE A 830 27.35 39.84 -36.43
C PHE A 830 27.21 39.68 -34.90
N GLY A 831 27.36 40.78 -34.17
CA GLY A 831 27.35 40.80 -32.71
C GLY A 831 28.71 40.90 -32.03
N VAL A 832 29.85 40.67 -32.74
CA VAL A 832 31.15 40.90 -32.16
C VAL A 832 31.34 42.39 -31.86
N GLY A 833 31.41 42.74 -30.56
CA GLY A 833 31.53 44.11 -30.08
C GLY A 833 30.29 44.99 -30.28
N LYS A 834 29.12 44.43 -30.61
CA LYS A 834 27.85 45.12 -30.84
C LYS A 834 26.67 44.28 -30.34
N ASP A 835 26.36 44.33 -29.05
CA ASP A 835 25.32 43.51 -28.41
C ASP A 835 23.89 43.83 -28.85
N LEU A 836 23.66 45.01 -29.47
CA LEU A 836 22.37 45.45 -29.97
C LEU A 836 22.23 45.35 -31.50
N ASP A 837 23.14 44.60 -32.18
CA ASP A 837 23.00 44.33 -33.61
C ASP A 837 21.71 43.51 -33.88
N PRO A 838 20.77 43.97 -34.72
CA PRO A 838 19.51 43.25 -34.98
C PRO A 838 19.70 41.82 -35.47
N THR A 839 20.77 41.56 -36.24
CA THR A 839 21.12 40.23 -36.72
C THR A 839 21.55 39.34 -35.57
N TYR A 840 22.35 39.88 -34.63
CA TYR A 840 22.79 39.18 -33.45
C TYR A 840 21.62 38.82 -32.51
N VAL A 841 20.73 39.78 -32.25
CA VAL A 841 19.51 39.57 -31.46
C VAL A 841 18.64 38.49 -32.10
N ARG A 842 18.50 38.45 -33.43
CA ARG A 842 17.80 37.38 -34.13
C ARG A 842 18.53 36.03 -33.97
N ALA A 843 19.84 35.99 -34.04
CA ALA A 843 20.61 34.76 -33.91
C ALA A 843 20.51 34.17 -32.48
N THR A 844 20.56 35.02 -31.45
CA THR A 844 20.35 34.54 -30.05
C THR A 844 18.90 34.11 -29.81
N THR A 845 17.93 34.78 -30.40
CA THR A 845 16.53 34.36 -30.35
C THR A 845 16.32 33.00 -31.02
N MET A 846 16.99 32.77 -32.15
CA MET A 846 16.96 31.48 -32.85
C MET A 846 17.60 30.36 -32.02
N ALA A 847 18.74 30.64 -31.34
CA ALA A 847 19.39 29.68 -30.44
C ALA A 847 18.48 29.30 -29.27
N LEU A 848 17.87 30.28 -28.60
CA LEU A 848 16.88 30.10 -27.55
C LEU A 848 15.70 29.23 -28.02
N ALA A 849 15.07 29.63 -29.13
CA ALA A 849 13.93 28.90 -29.66
C ALA A 849 14.30 27.47 -30.10
N ALA A 850 15.52 27.27 -30.66
CA ALA A 850 15.98 25.93 -31.03
C ALA A 850 16.14 24.99 -29.85
N ILE A 851 16.61 25.48 -28.70
CA ILE A 851 16.65 24.67 -27.46
C ILE A 851 15.25 24.23 -27.09
N VAL A 852 14.29 25.15 -26.97
CA VAL A 852 12.91 24.86 -26.59
C VAL A 852 12.25 23.86 -27.56
N PHE A 853 12.42 24.07 -28.88
CA PHE A 853 11.87 23.13 -29.87
C PHE A 853 12.55 21.73 -29.81
N THR A 854 13.84 21.69 -29.50
CA THR A 854 14.56 20.40 -29.29
C THR A 854 14.04 19.71 -28.06
N GLN A 855 13.81 20.42 -26.96
CA GLN A 855 13.24 19.92 -25.72
C GLN A 855 11.85 19.29 -25.90
N ILE A 856 11.02 19.80 -26.83
CA ILE A 856 9.75 19.13 -27.20
C ILE A 856 9.98 17.70 -27.69
N GLY A 857 10.98 17.48 -28.54
CA GLY A 857 11.37 16.16 -29.00
C GLY A 857 11.93 15.29 -27.88
N GLU A 858 12.75 15.88 -27.02
CA GLU A 858 13.40 15.21 -25.90
C GLU A 858 12.42 14.79 -24.82
N VAL A 859 11.48 15.65 -24.41
CA VAL A 859 10.47 15.28 -23.41
C VAL A 859 9.58 14.14 -23.92
N MET A 860 9.22 14.15 -25.20
CA MET A 860 8.46 13.04 -25.79
C MET A 860 9.26 11.74 -25.76
N ASN A 861 10.54 11.79 -26.05
CA ASN A 861 11.43 10.63 -26.00
C ASN A 861 11.72 10.12 -24.59
N CYS A 862 11.82 11.01 -23.59
CA CYS A 862 12.03 10.69 -22.19
C CYS A 862 10.82 9.97 -21.53
N ARG A 863 9.64 10.00 -22.16
CA ARG A 863 8.44 9.34 -21.64
C ARG A 863 8.60 7.82 -21.51
N THR A 864 9.45 7.22 -22.31
CA THR A 864 9.71 5.76 -22.29
C THR A 864 11.21 5.51 -22.23
N GLU A 865 11.61 4.42 -21.54
CA GLU A 865 13.02 4.08 -21.40
C GLU A 865 13.54 3.31 -22.62
N LEU A 866 12.91 2.21 -22.98
CA LEU A 866 13.22 1.35 -24.12
C LEU A 866 12.05 1.18 -25.08
N ALA A 867 10.84 1.26 -24.61
CA ALA A 867 9.64 1.20 -25.42
C ALA A 867 9.60 2.34 -26.44
N SER A 868 8.93 2.12 -27.58
CA SER A 868 8.70 3.21 -28.53
C SER A 868 7.66 4.18 -27.98
N VAL A 869 7.91 5.49 -28.11
CA VAL A 869 6.91 6.48 -27.69
C VAL A 869 5.61 6.36 -28.49
N PHE A 870 5.69 5.84 -29.71
CA PHE A 870 4.50 5.58 -30.56
C PHE A 870 3.63 4.44 -30.05
N SER A 871 4.19 3.46 -29.29
CA SER A 871 3.40 2.36 -28.70
C SER A 871 2.60 2.82 -27.46
N VAL A 872 3.10 3.83 -26.75
CA VAL A 872 2.42 4.46 -25.60
C VAL A 872 1.42 5.53 -26.08
N GLY A 873 1.62 6.07 -27.29
CA GLY A 873 0.83 7.14 -27.89
C GLY A 873 1.42 8.52 -27.58
N LEU A 874 1.73 9.24 -28.66
CA LEU A 874 2.48 10.51 -28.60
C LEU A 874 1.82 11.54 -27.67
N PHE A 875 0.51 11.65 -27.68
CA PHE A 875 -0.28 12.62 -26.93
C PHE A 875 -1.07 12.03 -25.75
N SER A 876 -0.73 10.83 -25.28
CA SER A 876 -1.46 10.15 -24.20
C SER A 876 -1.31 10.86 -22.84
N ASN A 877 -0.15 11.48 -22.54
CA ASN A 877 0.05 12.21 -21.30
C ASN A 877 -0.42 13.67 -21.42
N ARG A 878 -1.57 13.97 -20.81
CA ARG A 878 -2.16 15.32 -20.83
C ARG A 878 -1.29 16.39 -20.14
N GLN A 879 -0.49 16.01 -19.13
CA GLN A 879 0.34 16.96 -18.39
C GLN A 879 1.57 17.37 -19.22
N VAL A 880 2.23 16.41 -19.87
CA VAL A 880 3.31 16.68 -20.81
C VAL A 880 2.81 17.58 -21.95
N ASN A 881 1.64 17.26 -22.54
CA ASN A 881 1.06 18.06 -23.62
C ASN A 881 0.76 19.51 -23.20
N LYS A 882 0.29 19.73 -21.95
CA LYS A 882 0.10 21.07 -21.39
C LYS A 882 1.42 21.79 -21.19
N GLY A 883 2.47 21.08 -20.74
CA GLY A 883 3.81 21.63 -20.62
C GLY A 883 4.33 22.14 -21.97
N ILE A 884 4.28 21.30 -23.00
CA ILE A 884 4.69 21.64 -24.37
C ILE A 884 3.91 22.84 -24.90
N LEU A 885 2.59 22.85 -24.72
CA LEU A 885 1.78 24.01 -25.16
C LEU A 885 2.20 25.31 -24.45
N PHE A 886 2.53 25.19 -23.15
CA PHE A 886 2.99 26.35 -22.37
C PHE A 886 4.37 26.86 -22.88
N GLU A 887 5.35 25.94 -23.11
CA GLU A 887 6.66 26.30 -23.66
C GLU A 887 6.54 27.05 -24.98
N VAL A 888 5.79 26.50 -25.91
CA VAL A 888 5.57 27.12 -27.24
C VAL A 888 4.88 28.49 -27.09
N ALA A 889 3.85 28.56 -26.24
CA ALA A 889 3.15 29.81 -25.97
C ALA A 889 4.08 30.88 -25.35
N LEU A 890 4.94 30.45 -24.41
CA LEU A 890 5.90 31.35 -23.75
C LEU A 890 6.92 31.91 -24.77
N ILE A 891 7.52 31.04 -25.61
CA ILE A 891 8.48 31.49 -26.63
C ILE A 891 7.83 32.43 -27.63
N VAL A 892 6.62 32.12 -28.11
CA VAL A 892 5.88 33.02 -29.01
C VAL A 892 5.57 34.33 -28.31
N PHE A 893 5.18 34.31 -27.04
CA PHE A 893 4.92 35.54 -26.27
C PHE A 893 6.16 36.41 -26.13
N LEU A 894 7.31 35.81 -25.75
CA LEU A 894 8.58 36.53 -25.56
C LEU A 894 9.14 37.11 -26.87
N THR A 895 8.86 36.45 -28.01
CA THR A 895 9.35 36.90 -29.32
C THR A 895 8.44 37.94 -29.98
N VAL A 896 7.12 37.95 -29.69
CA VAL A 896 6.12 38.80 -30.35
C VAL A 896 5.79 40.03 -29.53
N PHE A 897 5.81 40.02 -28.19
CA PHE A 897 5.34 41.08 -27.33
C PHE A 897 6.45 42.12 -27.03
N PRO A 898 6.37 43.36 -27.56
CA PRO A 898 7.49 44.33 -27.55
C PRO A 898 8.07 44.67 -26.17
N PRO A 899 7.29 44.83 -25.08
CA PRO A 899 7.87 45.15 -23.77
C PRO A 899 8.84 44.09 -23.25
N PHE A 900 8.63 42.82 -23.62
CA PHE A 900 9.48 41.70 -23.18
C PHE A 900 10.69 41.50 -24.08
N GLN A 901 10.61 41.91 -25.35
CA GLN A 901 11.74 41.81 -26.30
C GLN A 901 12.97 42.58 -25.80
N GLY A 902 12.77 43.77 -25.21
CA GLY A 902 13.87 44.57 -24.66
C GLY A 902 14.53 43.90 -23.44
N VAL A 903 13.73 43.26 -22.57
CA VAL A 903 14.21 42.62 -21.35
C VAL A 903 14.93 41.30 -21.66
N PHE A 904 14.36 40.47 -22.54
CA PHE A 904 14.87 39.12 -22.85
C PHE A 904 15.80 39.12 -24.07
N HIS A 905 16.08 40.28 -24.68
CA HIS A 905 16.87 40.41 -25.91
C HIS A 905 16.39 39.47 -27.03
N THR A 906 15.07 39.51 -27.30
CA THR A 906 14.43 38.68 -28.32
C THR A 906 13.85 39.54 -29.44
N CYS A 907 13.55 38.93 -30.57
CA CYS A 907 12.90 39.62 -31.68
C CYS A 907 11.87 38.68 -32.37
N PRO A 908 10.94 39.25 -33.18
CA PRO A 908 10.03 38.44 -33.98
C PRO A 908 10.78 37.58 -34.98
N LEU A 909 10.41 36.31 -35.08
CA LEU A 909 10.98 35.35 -36.01
C LEU A 909 10.17 35.29 -37.31
N GLY A 910 10.88 35.08 -38.44
CA GLY A 910 10.28 34.95 -39.76
C GLY A 910 9.78 33.52 -40.06
N LEU A 911 9.08 33.37 -41.18
CA LEU A 911 8.57 32.04 -41.62
C LEU A 911 9.68 31.02 -41.88
N ALA A 912 10.83 31.46 -42.39
CA ALA A 912 11.97 30.59 -42.61
C ALA A 912 12.59 30.11 -41.29
N ASP A 913 12.58 30.94 -40.25
CA ASP A 913 13.06 30.64 -38.91
C ASP A 913 12.18 29.55 -38.26
N TYR A 914 10.85 29.76 -38.27
CA TYR A 914 9.91 28.76 -37.81
C TYR A 914 9.96 27.46 -38.64
N GLY A 915 10.22 27.55 -39.95
CA GLY A 915 10.44 26.40 -40.81
C GLY A 915 11.62 25.52 -40.34
N PHE A 916 12.72 26.14 -39.90
CA PHE A 916 13.87 25.46 -39.31
C PHE A 916 13.53 24.86 -37.96
N LEU A 917 12.90 25.62 -37.06
CA LEU A 917 12.60 25.24 -35.70
C LEU A 917 11.61 24.04 -35.63
N VAL A 918 10.59 24.06 -36.46
CA VAL A 918 9.55 22.96 -36.47
C VAL A 918 10.12 21.63 -36.95
N LEU A 919 11.26 21.62 -37.64
CA LEU A 919 11.95 20.37 -38.03
C LEU A 919 12.73 19.74 -36.88
N LEU A 920 13.10 20.46 -35.80
CA LEU A 920 13.93 19.94 -34.72
C LEU A 920 13.23 18.84 -33.90
N PRO A 921 11.98 19.01 -33.40
CA PRO A 921 11.32 17.96 -32.63
C PRO A 921 11.24 16.62 -33.38
N PRO A 922 10.74 16.51 -34.63
CA PRO A 922 10.71 15.25 -35.34
C PRO A 922 12.08 14.64 -35.64
N VAL A 923 13.13 15.45 -35.85
CA VAL A 923 14.52 14.97 -36.06
C VAL A 923 15.02 14.32 -34.78
N VAL A 924 14.89 14.98 -33.62
CA VAL A 924 15.32 14.45 -32.33
C VAL A 924 14.53 13.17 -31.98
N LEU A 925 13.20 13.19 -32.23
CA LEU A 925 12.36 12.03 -32.04
C LEU A 925 12.81 10.83 -32.89
N ALA A 926 13.10 11.06 -34.17
CA ALA A 926 13.56 10.01 -35.10
C ALA A 926 14.93 9.43 -34.72
N LEU A 927 15.88 10.28 -34.31
CA LEU A 927 17.22 9.84 -33.89
C LEU A 927 17.14 8.93 -32.65
N GLU A 928 16.36 9.31 -31.65
CA GLU A 928 16.21 8.52 -30.43
C GLU A 928 15.41 7.24 -30.67
N GLU A 929 14.33 7.27 -31.45
CA GLU A 929 13.60 6.06 -31.81
C GLU A 929 14.48 5.08 -32.62
N GLY A 930 15.36 5.61 -33.48
CA GLY A 930 16.39 4.82 -34.17
C GLY A 930 17.34 4.15 -33.18
N ARG A 931 17.87 4.91 -32.18
CA ARG A 931 18.72 4.37 -31.13
C ARG A 931 18.00 3.30 -30.31
N LYS A 932 16.76 3.58 -29.85
CA LYS A 932 15.93 2.64 -29.12
C LYS A 932 15.66 1.37 -29.93
N ALA A 933 15.39 1.49 -31.23
CA ALA A 933 15.18 0.33 -32.12
C ALA A 933 16.41 -0.56 -32.23
N ILE A 934 17.63 0.02 -32.31
CA ILE A 934 18.87 -0.74 -32.32
C ILE A 934 19.06 -1.47 -30.98
N VAL A 935 18.85 -0.77 -29.83
CA VAL A 935 18.97 -1.37 -28.50
C VAL A 935 17.95 -2.48 -28.29
N ARG A 936 16.70 -2.29 -28.69
CA ARG A 936 15.64 -3.33 -28.60
C ARG A 936 16.01 -4.58 -29.38
N ARG A 937 16.56 -4.44 -30.61
CA ARG A 937 17.04 -5.57 -31.39
C ARG A 937 18.15 -6.36 -30.71
N HIS A 938 19.10 -5.67 -30.05
CA HIS A 938 20.18 -6.33 -29.32
C HIS A 938 19.71 -7.05 -28.06
N LEU A 939 18.67 -6.55 -27.41
CA LEU A 939 18.12 -7.10 -26.17
C LEU A 939 16.99 -8.14 -26.40
N GLY A 940 16.55 -8.34 -27.66
CA GLY A 940 15.39 -9.22 -27.96
C GLY A 940 14.09 -8.69 -27.37
N ILE A 941 13.87 -7.38 -27.45
CA ILE A 941 12.71 -6.67 -26.87
C ILE A 941 11.82 -6.16 -28.01
N ASP A 942 10.50 -6.22 -27.82
CA ASP A 942 9.51 -5.72 -28.79
C ASP A 942 9.36 -4.18 -28.75
N ARG A 943 8.38 -3.65 -29.48
CA ARG A 943 8.08 -2.21 -29.51
C ARG A 943 7.53 -1.67 -28.17
N ASP A 944 6.90 -2.53 -27.39
CA ASP A 944 6.33 -2.18 -26.07
C ASP A 944 7.37 -2.28 -24.94
N GLY A 945 8.62 -2.68 -25.25
CA GLY A 945 9.68 -2.84 -24.27
C GLY A 945 9.69 -4.22 -23.60
N VAL A 946 8.79 -5.11 -24.00
CA VAL A 946 8.63 -6.46 -23.44
C VAL A 946 9.61 -7.42 -24.11
N ARG A 947 10.25 -8.31 -23.34
CA ARG A 947 11.10 -9.36 -23.92
C ARG A 947 10.27 -10.28 -24.79
N ILE A 948 10.73 -10.52 -26.00
CA ILE A 948 10.16 -11.52 -26.91
C ILE A 948 10.54 -12.87 -26.30
N GLU A 949 9.58 -13.55 -25.64
CA GLU A 949 9.77 -14.94 -25.24
C GLU A 949 10.04 -15.73 -26.50
N GLN A 950 11.19 -16.42 -26.53
CA GLN A 950 11.41 -17.45 -27.53
C GLN A 950 10.38 -18.56 -27.24
N GLU A 951 9.22 -18.49 -27.85
CA GLU A 951 8.31 -19.62 -28.00
C GLU A 951 9.01 -20.66 -28.87
N ASN A 952 9.97 -21.33 -28.29
CA ASN A 952 10.51 -22.57 -28.86
C ASN A 952 11.61 -23.09 -27.92
N VAL A 953 11.24 -23.99 -27.06
CA VAL A 953 11.93 -25.23 -26.73
C VAL A 953 11.11 -25.95 -25.66
N GLU A 954 10.08 -26.65 -26.13
CA GLU A 954 9.61 -27.92 -25.58
C GLU A 954 8.49 -28.44 -26.52
N ARG A 955 8.93 -29.11 -27.60
CA ARG A 955 8.19 -30.17 -28.26
C ARG A 955 8.89 -31.48 -27.98
#